data_5b86fd2c16f1a874959bb33d29822eb2
#
_entry.id   5b86fd2c16f1a874959bb33d29822eb2
#
_cell.length_a   1.000
_cell.length_b   1.000
_cell.length_c   1.000
_cell.angle_alpha   90.00
_cell.angle_beta   90.00
_cell.angle_gamma   90.00
#
_symmetry.space_group_name_H-M   'P 1'
#
loop_
_entity.id
_entity.type
_entity.pdbx_description
1 polymer ?
#
loop_
_entity_poly.entity_id
_entity_poly.type
_entity_poly.pdbx_seq_one_letter_code
_entity_poly.pdbx_strand_id
1 'polypeptide(L)'
;MKTKFNGILTLLLAFVVQITFAQEKTISGTVSESSGTLPGVSVVIKGTNQGTETDFDGKYSIKVNNGAVLVFRYLGYSAVEKTVGASNTINVTLSVDEDNVLEEVIVIGYGTTTKKAFAGTASTVKQENLEAKSFSNVTGALIGEVAGVTVINSSGQPGSVGTVRIRGYGSVNGNRSPLYVVDGVPYTGSINSINPSDIASTTILKDATATAIYGSRGANGVVVITTKTGSSSKSYIEVDVKTSINDQLIPRYNVVTSPEEYIGYVWEGIKNKAVVDGRPDPVGFANANLFTNNYVATGYNMWNVSNGSELIDPATGMVRPGITRKYTPQRFADLSFSAAIRTEANLRMSGGAGDTRYFASFGYLEDNGYSINTGYKRYTTRLNLNTKVKPWLKLNSNINYAYSESIANGQTNGSENITEFADKMAPIFPVFLRDDNGDLVPDTFYGGNQYDYGSTSGFRDRPNANGLNPIGSAKYDFNGTDRHEFNGNFRANIDLIKNVTAEISYGVQYLNQVNRDYTNKFYGTGQTTQGSIYVTDFSRLSENIQQILRYSNSWGAHSLDVLAAHESQASTDAGGSAGKALQVSAFLLDLDNFQESLGQASGYSGGYTIESYFSKFDYNYDGKYYLTGSLRHDGSSRFANEKWGTFGSVGASWVMSEESFIQNIDFIEFLKVKAS
;
A
#
# COMPACT_ATOMS: atom_id res chain seq x y z
N MET A 1 67.82 56.52 33.63
CA MET A 1 67.63 55.56 32.51
C MET A 1 66.49 54.58 32.77
N LYS A 2 66.11 54.20 33.99
CA LYS A 2 65.03 53.24 34.27
C LYS A 2 63.61 53.74 33.93
N THR A 3 63.34 55.05 34.02
CA THR A 3 62.01 55.63 33.76
C THR A 3 61.63 55.72 32.26
N LYS A 4 62.60 55.83 31.36
CA LYS A 4 62.35 55.84 29.90
C LYS A 4 62.08 54.44 29.33
N PHE A 5 62.68 53.40 29.98
CA PHE A 5 62.48 52.00 29.53
C PHE A 5 61.09 51.46 29.88
N ASN A 6 60.58 51.85 31.05
CA ASN A 6 59.23 51.47 31.46
C ASN A 6 58.13 52.11 30.57
N GLY A 7 58.32 53.36 30.11
CA GLY A 7 57.40 54.03 29.17
C GLY A 7 57.34 53.39 27.81
N ILE A 8 58.45 52.92 27.26
CA ILE A 8 58.53 52.24 25.98
C ILE A 8 57.93 50.82 26.08
N LEU A 9 58.14 50.11 27.20
CA LEU A 9 57.58 48.79 27.46
C LEU A 9 56.06 48.85 27.60
N THR A 10 55.53 49.90 28.28
CA THR A 10 54.08 50.13 28.43
C THR A 10 53.43 50.49 27.08
N LEU A 11 54.13 51.26 26.24
CA LEU A 11 53.64 51.60 24.86
C LEU A 11 53.69 50.39 23.97
N LEU A 12 54.71 49.54 24.06
CA LEU A 12 54.76 48.25 23.30
C LEU A 12 53.71 47.26 23.75
N LEU A 13 53.44 47.16 25.08
CA LEU A 13 52.36 46.35 25.61
C LEU A 13 50.97 46.87 25.16
N ALA A 14 50.78 48.20 25.17
CA ALA A 14 49.52 48.79 24.64
C ALA A 14 49.35 48.59 23.17
N PHE A 15 50.42 48.55 22.37
CA PHE A 15 50.37 48.26 20.92
C PHE A 15 50.08 46.77 20.63
N VAL A 16 50.61 45.85 21.44
CA VAL A 16 50.36 44.40 21.35
C VAL A 16 48.91 44.07 21.75
N VAL A 17 48.33 44.79 22.71
CA VAL A 17 46.92 44.61 23.12
C VAL A 17 45.94 45.11 22.05
N GLN A 18 46.31 46.09 21.21
CA GLN A 18 45.45 46.55 20.11
C GLN A 18 45.44 45.63 18.90
N ILE A 19 46.37 44.69 18.74
CA ILE A 19 46.43 43.76 17.60
C ILE A 19 45.59 42.50 17.83
N THR A 20 45.06 42.25 19.05
CA THR A 20 44.39 40.98 19.42
C THR A 20 42.88 41.02 19.43
N PHE A 21 42.21 42.12 19.08
CA PHE A 21 40.78 42.13 18.86
C PHE A 21 40.48 42.00 17.36
N ALA A 22 40.44 40.77 16.87
CA ALA A 22 39.74 40.48 15.60
C ALA A 22 38.26 40.85 15.87
N GLN A 23 37.78 41.95 15.27
CA GLN A 23 36.41 42.39 15.40
C GLN A 23 35.49 41.34 14.77
N GLU A 24 34.79 40.57 15.60
CA GLU A 24 33.68 39.76 15.15
C GLU A 24 32.62 40.68 14.57
N LYS A 25 32.19 40.35 13.36
CA LYS A 25 31.08 41.04 12.68
C LYS A 25 29.97 40.08 12.39
N THR A 26 28.75 40.58 12.35
CA THR A 26 27.59 39.79 11.97
C THR A 26 27.46 39.82 10.45
N ILE A 27 27.50 38.64 9.82
CA ILE A 27 27.20 38.44 8.41
C ILE A 27 25.79 37.92 8.27
N SER A 28 25.03 38.52 7.41
CA SER A 28 23.69 38.05 7.02
C SER A 28 23.59 37.86 5.51
N GLY A 29 22.60 37.15 5.04
CA GLY A 29 22.35 36.95 3.61
C GLY A 29 21.21 35.99 3.36
N THR A 30 20.94 35.76 2.09
CA THR A 30 19.91 34.82 1.63
C THR A 30 20.59 33.74 0.81
N VAL A 31 20.20 32.49 1.07
CA VAL A 31 20.57 31.36 0.24
C VAL A 31 19.38 30.98 -0.63
N SER A 32 19.64 30.82 -1.93
CA SER A 32 18.64 30.53 -2.96
C SER A 32 19.11 29.45 -3.92
N GLU A 33 18.20 28.93 -4.68
CA GLU A 33 18.42 28.14 -5.89
C GLU A 33 17.73 28.80 -7.08
N SER A 34 17.75 28.15 -8.26
CA SER A 34 17.14 28.68 -9.49
C SER A 34 15.61 28.88 -9.40
N SER A 35 14.91 28.17 -8.51
CA SER A 35 13.45 28.23 -8.34
C SER A 35 12.98 29.06 -7.16
N GLY A 36 13.87 29.46 -6.22
CA GLY A 36 13.50 30.23 -5.03
C GLY A 36 14.51 30.21 -3.90
N THR A 37 14.10 30.65 -2.71
CA THR A 37 14.92 30.65 -1.51
C THR A 37 14.95 29.26 -0.85
N LEU A 38 16.09 28.89 -0.25
CA LEU A 38 16.31 27.59 0.37
C LEU A 38 16.30 27.68 1.90
N PRO A 39 15.28 27.16 2.60
CA PRO A 39 15.27 27.03 4.07
C PRO A 39 16.11 25.83 4.52
N GLY A 40 16.65 25.91 5.74
CA GLY A 40 17.40 24.80 6.37
C GLY A 40 18.79 24.55 5.81
N VAL A 41 19.35 25.48 5.05
CA VAL A 41 20.75 25.40 4.60
C VAL A 41 21.69 25.59 5.78
N SER A 42 22.62 24.66 5.99
CA SER A 42 23.64 24.75 7.01
C SER A 42 24.77 25.70 6.57
N VAL A 43 25.03 26.72 7.39
CA VAL A 43 26.08 27.73 7.17
C VAL A 43 27.11 27.63 8.30
N VAL A 44 28.30 27.08 8.03
CA VAL A 44 29.30 26.73 9.01
C VAL A 44 30.60 27.48 8.74
N ILE A 45 31.31 27.93 9.78
CA ILE A 45 32.65 28.48 9.65
C ILE A 45 33.64 27.33 9.44
N LYS A 46 34.33 27.35 8.28
CA LYS A 46 35.30 26.29 7.89
C LYS A 46 36.33 26.03 8.99
N GLY A 47 36.47 24.75 9.36
CA GLY A 47 37.40 24.31 10.39
C GLY A 47 36.92 24.47 11.85
N THR A 48 35.66 24.85 12.06
CA THR A 48 35.02 24.95 13.36
C THR A 48 33.68 24.23 13.43
N ASN A 49 33.13 24.08 14.65
CA ASN A 49 31.74 23.57 14.83
C ASN A 49 30.73 24.73 15.00
N GLN A 50 31.13 25.97 14.67
CA GLN A 50 30.25 27.14 14.76
C GLN A 50 29.49 27.34 13.47
N GLY A 51 28.14 27.38 13.54
CA GLY A 51 27.28 27.51 12.38
C GLY A 51 25.89 28.01 12.73
N THR A 52 25.10 28.26 11.71
CA THR A 52 23.66 28.60 11.73
C THR A 52 22.96 27.90 10.59
N GLU A 53 21.63 27.94 10.58
CA GLU A 53 20.81 27.44 9.48
C GLU A 53 19.96 28.58 8.91
N THR A 54 19.57 28.48 7.62
CA THR A 54 18.65 29.45 7.02
C THR A 54 17.23 29.24 7.52
N ASP A 55 16.51 30.35 7.71
CA ASP A 55 15.07 30.36 8.06
C ASP A 55 14.17 30.00 6.86
N PHE A 56 12.85 30.07 7.07
CA PHE A 56 11.87 29.77 6.01
C PHE A 56 11.95 30.67 4.77
N ASP A 57 12.51 31.89 4.91
CA ASP A 57 12.76 32.81 3.79
C ASP A 57 14.15 32.62 3.18
N GLY A 58 14.91 31.57 3.58
CA GLY A 58 16.28 31.32 3.16
C GLY A 58 17.31 32.28 3.77
N LYS A 59 16.96 33.09 4.76
CA LYS A 59 17.83 34.07 5.39
C LYS A 59 18.65 33.47 6.52
N TYR A 60 19.91 33.91 6.66
CA TYR A 60 20.77 33.48 7.77
C TYR A 60 21.48 34.69 8.39
N SER A 61 21.95 34.50 9.63
CA SER A 61 22.79 35.46 10.35
C SER A 61 23.81 34.72 11.22
N ILE A 62 25.09 35.05 11.07
CA ILE A 62 26.20 34.41 11.80
C ILE A 62 27.26 35.42 12.19
N LYS A 63 27.79 35.27 13.41
CA LYS A 63 28.94 36.08 13.87
C LYS A 63 30.26 35.42 13.48
N VAL A 64 31.10 36.16 12.76
CA VAL A 64 32.38 35.64 12.26
C VAL A 64 33.47 36.70 12.23
N ASN A 65 34.70 36.27 12.21
CA ASN A 65 35.86 37.14 12.02
C ASN A 65 36.03 37.49 10.53
N ASN A 66 36.56 38.65 10.26
CA ASN A 66 36.92 39.05 8.90
C ASN A 66 38.00 38.09 8.36
N GLY A 67 37.82 37.62 7.11
CA GLY A 67 38.69 36.61 6.49
C GLY A 67 38.29 35.15 6.76
N ALA A 68 37.31 34.88 7.63
CA ALA A 68 36.78 33.54 7.80
C ALA A 68 36.10 33.03 6.51
N VAL A 69 36.08 31.72 6.30
CA VAL A 69 35.39 31.09 5.18
C VAL A 69 34.10 30.46 5.69
N LEU A 70 32.98 30.89 5.12
CA LEU A 70 31.67 30.27 5.34
C LEU A 70 31.43 29.16 4.32
N VAL A 71 31.00 27.98 4.79
CA VAL A 71 30.65 26.83 3.98
C VAL A 71 29.14 26.64 4.04
N PHE A 72 28.50 26.74 2.90
CA PHE A 72 27.05 26.53 2.74
C PHE A 72 26.82 25.12 2.24
N ARG A 73 26.04 24.33 2.99
CA ARG A 73 25.73 22.94 2.67
C ARG A 73 24.23 22.67 2.77
N TYR A 74 23.70 22.03 1.76
CA TYR A 74 22.33 21.54 1.75
C TYR A 74 22.28 20.17 1.08
N LEU A 75 21.40 19.30 1.54
CA LEU A 75 21.31 17.94 1.01
C LEU A 75 20.89 17.99 -0.47
N GLY A 76 21.67 17.35 -1.35
CA GLY A 76 21.42 17.34 -2.78
C GLY A 76 21.96 18.56 -3.56
N TYR A 77 22.73 19.44 -2.89
CA TYR A 77 23.36 20.61 -3.52
C TYR A 77 24.88 20.62 -3.34
N SER A 78 25.58 21.14 -4.32
CA SER A 78 27.03 21.35 -4.23
C SER A 78 27.35 22.35 -3.14
N ALA A 79 28.33 22.01 -2.29
CA ALA A 79 28.76 22.89 -1.23
C ALA A 79 29.46 24.15 -1.79
N VAL A 80 29.07 25.33 -1.33
CA VAL A 80 29.66 26.61 -1.75
C VAL A 80 30.44 27.22 -0.61
N GLU A 81 31.69 27.64 -0.87
CA GLU A 81 32.54 28.34 0.07
C GLU A 81 32.60 29.84 -0.27
N LYS A 82 32.45 30.71 0.73
CA LYS A 82 32.56 32.17 0.59
C LYS A 82 33.44 32.75 1.67
N THR A 83 34.48 33.49 1.30
CA THR A 83 35.33 34.19 2.23
C THR A 83 34.65 35.49 2.67
N VAL A 84 34.64 35.75 3.99
CA VAL A 84 34.10 36.96 4.59
C VAL A 84 35.02 38.14 4.32
N GLY A 85 34.59 39.03 3.43
CA GLY A 85 35.29 40.26 3.07
C GLY A 85 34.76 41.49 3.80
N ALA A 86 34.80 42.66 3.20
CA ALA A 86 34.35 43.91 3.80
C ALA A 86 32.82 44.02 3.97
N SER A 87 32.05 43.34 3.10
CA SER A 87 30.58 43.32 3.13
C SER A 87 30.04 42.55 4.34
N ASN A 88 28.93 43.04 4.91
CA ASN A 88 28.18 42.35 5.97
C ASN A 88 27.01 41.48 5.38
N THR A 89 26.84 41.50 4.07
CA THR A 89 25.83 40.70 3.40
C THR A 89 26.49 39.78 2.36
N ILE A 90 26.20 38.48 2.47
CA ILE A 90 26.67 37.46 1.52
C ILE A 90 25.47 36.61 1.09
N ASN A 91 25.00 36.83 -0.16
CA ASN A 91 23.98 35.99 -0.75
C ASN A 91 24.66 34.87 -1.54
N VAL A 92 24.07 33.68 -1.49
CA VAL A 92 24.60 32.47 -2.13
C VAL A 92 23.50 31.78 -2.91
N THR A 93 23.80 31.41 -4.14
CA THR A 93 22.95 30.52 -4.94
C THR A 93 23.61 29.14 -4.91
N LEU A 94 22.90 28.14 -4.46
CA LEU A 94 23.32 26.74 -4.53
C LEU A 94 22.82 26.13 -5.83
N SER A 95 23.65 25.35 -6.49
CA SER A 95 23.28 24.47 -7.60
C SER A 95 23.07 23.06 -7.12
N VAL A 96 22.13 22.36 -7.74
CA VAL A 96 21.94 20.92 -7.47
C VAL A 96 23.26 20.21 -7.75
N ASP A 97 23.64 19.31 -6.85
CA ASP A 97 24.84 18.50 -7.00
C ASP A 97 24.53 17.36 -7.97
N GLU A 98 24.81 17.56 -9.25
CA GLU A 98 24.57 16.63 -10.34
C GLU A 98 25.40 15.34 -10.18
N ASP A 99 26.55 15.42 -9.54
CA ASP A 99 27.39 14.25 -9.22
C ASP A 99 26.71 13.31 -8.21
N ASN A 100 25.88 13.83 -7.29
CA ASN A 100 25.14 13.02 -6.30
C ASN A 100 23.99 12.18 -6.93
N VAL A 101 23.45 12.55 -8.07
CA VAL A 101 22.41 11.76 -8.77
C VAL A 101 22.99 10.46 -9.33
N LEU A 102 24.28 10.45 -9.67
CA LEU A 102 24.98 9.26 -10.18
C LEU A 102 25.38 8.28 -9.08
N GLU A 103 25.45 8.71 -7.83
CA GLU A 103 25.75 7.90 -6.66
C GLU A 103 24.49 7.38 -5.96
N GLU A 104 23.31 7.49 -6.58
CA GLU A 104 22.07 6.92 -6.02
C GLU A 104 22.29 5.45 -5.65
N VAL A 105 22.22 5.17 -4.34
CA VAL A 105 22.37 3.80 -3.81
C VAL A 105 21.12 3.00 -4.09
N ILE A 106 21.27 1.91 -4.81
CA ILE A 106 20.22 0.94 -5.10
C ILE A 106 20.37 -0.24 -4.17
N VAL A 107 19.33 -0.57 -3.42
CA VAL A 107 19.25 -1.81 -2.67
C VAL A 107 18.92 -2.94 -3.66
N ILE A 108 19.84 -3.86 -3.78
CA ILE A 108 19.69 -5.06 -4.61
C ILE A 108 19.84 -6.29 -3.72
N GLY A 109 19.26 -7.40 -4.11
CA GLY A 109 19.42 -8.70 -3.50
C GLY A 109 20.07 -8.68 -2.11
N TYR A 110 21.22 -9.21 -2.01
CA TYR A 110 21.97 -9.33 -0.75
C TYR A 110 23.06 -8.25 -0.63
N GLY A 111 22.70 -6.97 -0.88
CA GLY A 111 23.63 -5.85 -0.76
C GLY A 111 23.10 -4.56 -1.37
N THR A 112 24.00 -3.60 -1.48
CA THR A 112 23.75 -2.30 -2.11
C THR A 112 24.74 -2.05 -3.23
N THR A 113 24.34 -1.30 -4.24
CA THR A 113 25.21 -0.84 -5.33
C THR A 113 24.82 0.57 -5.72
N THR A 114 25.66 1.26 -6.48
CA THR A 114 25.27 2.54 -7.07
C THR A 114 24.56 2.34 -8.41
N LYS A 115 23.71 3.27 -8.80
CA LYS A 115 23.06 3.26 -10.12
C LYS A 115 24.07 3.21 -11.26
N LYS A 116 25.22 3.88 -11.07
CA LYS A 116 26.36 3.87 -11.97
C LYS A 116 26.96 2.47 -12.11
N ALA A 117 27.16 1.75 -11.03
CA ALA A 117 27.77 0.41 -11.00
C ALA A 117 26.83 -0.70 -11.46
N PHE A 118 25.51 -0.54 -11.29
CA PHE A 118 24.56 -1.64 -11.51
C PHE A 118 24.35 -1.97 -12.99
N ALA A 119 24.79 -3.14 -13.44
CA ALA A 119 24.61 -3.60 -14.82
C ALA A 119 23.17 -4.00 -15.16
N GLY A 120 22.37 -4.39 -14.16
CA GLY A 120 20.96 -4.76 -14.32
C GLY A 120 20.01 -3.56 -14.46
N THR A 121 18.69 -3.86 -14.47
CA THR A 121 17.61 -2.85 -14.52
C THR A 121 16.86 -2.83 -13.20
N ALA A 122 17.02 -1.75 -12.45
CA ALA A 122 16.28 -1.44 -11.25
C ALA A 122 15.64 -0.05 -11.35
N SER A 123 14.54 0.13 -10.64
CA SER A 123 13.90 1.43 -10.45
C SER A 123 13.54 1.59 -8.99
N THR A 124 13.91 2.70 -8.39
CA THR A 124 13.64 3.00 -6.99
C THR A 124 12.56 4.06 -6.89
N VAL A 125 11.53 3.79 -6.10
CA VAL A 125 10.50 4.76 -5.69
C VAL A 125 10.89 5.25 -4.30
N LYS A 126 11.13 6.55 -4.20
CA LYS A 126 11.53 7.20 -2.95
C LYS A 126 10.33 7.40 -2.02
N GLN A 127 10.63 7.61 -0.73
CA GLN A 127 9.63 7.83 0.32
C GLN A 127 8.64 8.94 -0.04
N GLU A 128 9.10 10.07 -0.56
CA GLU A 128 8.27 11.24 -0.86
C GLU A 128 7.13 10.89 -1.83
N ASN A 129 7.42 10.07 -2.84
CA ASN A 129 6.41 9.62 -3.81
C ASN A 129 5.40 8.64 -3.21
N LEU A 130 5.84 7.83 -2.22
CA LEU A 130 4.96 6.91 -1.51
C LEU A 130 4.04 7.63 -0.52
N GLU A 131 4.55 8.63 0.18
CA GLU A 131 3.80 9.41 1.19
C GLU A 131 2.85 10.44 0.57
N ALA A 132 3.16 10.97 -0.62
CA ALA A 132 2.30 11.91 -1.34
C ALA A 132 0.94 11.30 -1.72
N LYS A 133 0.86 9.98 -1.80
CA LYS A 133 -0.35 9.24 -2.16
C LYS A 133 -0.99 8.61 -0.93
N SER A 134 -2.27 8.88 -0.70
CA SER A 134 -3.04 8.33 0.43
C SER A 134 -3.58 6.93 0.14
N PHE A 135 -2.70 5.95 -0.11
CA PHE A 135 -3.10 4.56 -0.29
C PHE A 135 -3.02 3.77 1.02
N SER A 136 -3.93 2.81 1.18
CA SER A 136 -3.98 1.94 2.35
C SER A 136 -2.82 0.93 2.39
N ASN A 137 -2.16 0.69 1.25
CA ASN A 137 -1.09 -0.28 1.11
C ASN A 137 -0.01 0.12 0.07
N VAL A 138 1.12 -0.57 0.14
CA VAL A 138 2.30 -0.33 -0.71
C VAL A 138 2.01 -0.51 -2.20
N THR A 139 1.17 -1.49 -2.58
CA THR A 139 0.90 -1.77 -4.01
C THR A 139 0.17 -0.62 -4.68
N GLY A 140 -0.77 0.02 -3.97
CA GLY A 140 -1.44 1.22 -4.45
C GLY A 140 -0.47 2.38 -4.69
N ALA A 141 0.49 2.56 -3.80
CA ALA A 141 1.50 3.61 -3.93
C ALA A 141 2.43 3.43 -5.16
N LEU A 142 2.57 2.21 -5.69
CA LEU A 142 3.38 1.92 -6.88
C LEU A 142 2.66 2.24 -8.21
N ILE A 143 1.37 2.58 -8.19
CA ILE A 143 0.61 2.88 -9.41
C ILE A 143 1.20 4.09 -10.14
N GLY A 144 1.64 3.86 -11.40
CA GLY A 144 2.17 4.92 -12.25
C GLY A 144 3.61 5.37 -11.95
N GLU A 145 4.28 4.81 -10.92
CA GLU A 145 5.61 5.26 -10.51
C GLU A 145 6.75 4.66 -11.35
N VAL A 146 6.56 3.47 -11.89
CA VAL A 146 7.67 2.72 -12.49
C VAL A 146 7.30 2.16 -13.85
N ALA A 147 8.07 2.52 -14.88
CA ALA A 147 7.89 1.98 -16.22
C ALA A 147 8.05 0.44 -16.25
N GLY A 148 7.10 -0.25 -16.91
CA GLY A 148 7.06 -1.71 -16.99
C GLY A 148 6.50 -2.39 -15.74
N VAL A 149 5.92 -1.64 -14.81
CA VAL A 149 5.17 -2.14 -13.67
C VAL A 149 3.71 -1.76 -13.84
N THR A 150 2.84 -2.75 -13.80
CA THR A 150 1.39 -2.56 -13.84
C THR A 150 0.80 -3.02 -12.52
N VAL A 151 -0.02 -2.17 -11.92
CA VAL A 151 -0.79 -2.52 -10.71
C VAL A 151 -2.26 -2.51 -11.09
N ILE A 152 -2.92 -3.65 -10.90
CA ILE A 152 -4.33 -3.84 -11.23
C ILE A 152 -5.10 -3.97 -9.91
N ASN A 153 -5.93 -2.98 -9.61
CA ASN A 153 -6.89 -3.06 -8.52
C ASN A 153 -8.20 -3.64 -9.08
N SER A 154 -8.49 -4.88 -8.75
CA SER A 154 -9.73 -5.56 -9.17
C SER A 154 -10.94 -5.19 -8.31
N SER A 155 -10.72 -4.52 -7.19
CA SER A 155 -11.76 -4.13 -6.24
C SER A 155 -11.46 -2.75 -5.65
N GLY A 156 -12.52 -1.96 -5.41
CA GLY A 156 -12.47 -0.74 -4.59
C GLY A 156 -12.67 -1.00 -3.09
N GLN A 157 -12.76 -2.26 -2.68
CA GLN A 157 -12.92 -2.66 -1.27
C GLN A 157 -11.74 -2.15 -0.43
N PRO A 158 -11.99 -1.42 0.67
CA PRO A 158 -10.93 -1.03 1.60
C PRO A 158 -10.09 -2.23 2.05
N GLY A 159 -8.76 -2.04 2.12
CA GLY A 159 -7.84 -3.11 2.48
C GLY A 159 -7.54 -4.13 1.36
N SER A 160 -8.16 -4.01 0.17
CA SER A 160 -7.81 -4.88 -0.96
C SER A 160 -6.39 -4.57 -1.49
N VAL A 161 -5.68 -5.61 -1.92
CA VAL A 161 -4.32 -5.52 -2.45
C VAL A 161 -4.35 -5.51 -3.97
N GLY A 162 -3.72 -4.52 -4.58
CA GLY A 162 -3.53 -4.49 -6.03
C GLY A 162 -2.59 -5.60 -6.49
N THR A 163 -2.93 -6.22 -7.61
CA THR A 163 -2.08 -7.22 -8.25
C THR A 163 -0.96 -6.53 -9.01
N VAL A 164 0.29 -6.71 -8.55
CA VAL A 164 1.48 -6.15 -9.20
C VAL A 164 1.98 -7.11 -10.28
N ARG A 165 2.29 -6.57 -11.45
CA ARG A 165 2.92 -7.27 -12.58
C ARG A 165 4.13 -6.50 -13.07
N ILE A 166 5.23 -7.21 -13.30
CA ILE A 166 6.49 -6.64 -13.79
C ILE A 166 6.77 -7.24 -15.17
N ARG A 167 6.79 -6.39 -16.20
CA ARG A 167 7.01 -6.78 -17.61
C ARG A 167 6.04 -7.85 -18.15
N GLY A 168 4.82 -7.91 -17.61
CA GLY A 168 3.74 -8.79 -18.09
C GLY A 168 3.61 -10.10 -17.31
N TYR A 169 3.21 -11.17 -18.02
CA TYR A 169 2.89 -12.47 -17.43
C TYR A 169 4.02 -13.47 -17.68
N GLY A 170 4.68 -13.92 -16.61
CA GLY A 170 5.74 -14.95 -16.68
C GLY A 170 5.21 -16.39 -16.78
N SER A 171 3.92 -16.61 -16.51
CA SER A 171 3.31 -17.94 -16.54
C SER A 171 1.81 -17.85 -16.89
N VAL A 172 1.28 -18.87 -17.58
CA VAL A 172 -0.14 -18.99 -17.88
C VAL A 172 -0.90 -19.55 -16.65
N ASN A 173 -0.39 -20.59 -16.03
CA ASN A 173 -1.06 -21.32 -14.93
C ASN A 173 -0.34 -21.22 -13.58
N GLY A 174 0.91 -20.78 -13.55
CA GLY A 174 1.70 -20.66 -12.33
C GLY A 174 1.52 -19.34 -11.59
N ASN A 175 2.30 -19.17 -10.51
CA ASN A 175 2.37 -17.91 -9.79
C ASN A 175 2.84 -16.78 -10.72
N ARG A 176 2.14 -15.66 -10.68
CA ARG A 176 2.39 -14.46 -11.51
C ARG A 176 2.79 -13.25 -10.69
N SER A 177 2.80 -13.37 -9.36
CA SER A 177 3.16 -12.27 -8.46
C SER A 177 4.66 -12.12 -8.35
N PRO A 178 5.20 -10.91 -8.24
CA PRO A 178 6.60 -10.70 -7.93
C PRO A 178 6.93 -11.23 -6.54
N LEU A 179 8.21 -11.51 -6.30
CA LEU A 179 8.72 -11.75 -4.97
C LEU A 179 8.80 -10.43 -4.21
N TYR A 180 8.26 -10.37 -3.01
CA TYR A 180 8.51 -9.28 -2.07
C TYR A 180 9.68 -9.64 -1.16
N VAL A 181 10.58 -8.69 -0.94
CA VAL A 181 11.71 -8.81 -0.01
C VAL A 181 11.66 -7.60 0.91
N VAL A 182 11.59 -7.83 2.21
CA VAL A 182 11.53 -6.76 3.21
C VAL A 182 12.79 -6.81 4.08
N ASP A 183 13.55 -5.73 4.09
CA ASP A 183 14.82 -5.62 4.82
C ASP A 183 15.78 -6.79 4.57
N GLY A 184 15.81 -7.29 3.32
CA GLY A 184 16.68 -8.37 2.86
C GLY A 184 16.16 -9.80 3.05
N VAL A 185 14.97 -9.99 3.63
CA VAL A 185 14.36 -11.33 3.81
C VAL A 185 13.15 -11.48 2.88
N PRO A 186 13.02 -12.64 2.18
CA PRO A 186 11.81 -12.97 1.42
C PRO A 186 10.56 -12.89 2.29
N TYR A 187 9.56 -12.14 1.81
CA TYR A 187 8.35 -11.84 2.56
C TYR A 187 7.18 -12.71 2.11
N THR A 188 6.59 -13.45 3.04
CA THR A 188 5.46 -14.39 2.81
C THR A 188 4.15 -13.92 3.42
N GLY A 189 4.17 -12.82 4.19
CA GLY A 189 3.01 -12.20 4.80
C GLY A 189 2.16 -11.37 3.83
N SER A 190 1.17 -10.68 4.36
CA SER A 190 0.35 -9.75 3.59
C SER A 190 1.05 -8.40 3.45
N ILE A 191 1.16 -7.93 2.22
CA ILE A 191 1.76 -6.60 1.97
C ILE A 191 0.98 -5.45 2.65
N ASN A 192 -0.28 -5.68 3.01
CA ASN A 192 -1.10 -4.74 3.77
C ASN A 192 -0.65 -4.55 5.22
N SER A 193 0.10 -5.49 5.79
CA SER A 193 0.62 -5.36 7.15
C SER A 193 1.79 -4.39 7.27
N ILE A 194 2.35 -3.97 6.13
CA ILE A 194 3.42 -2.97 6.08
C ILE A 194 2.79 -1.59 5.97
N ASN A 195 3.07 -0.73 6.95
CA ASN A 195 2.66 0.66 6.88
C ASN A 195 3.51 1.41 5.83
N PRO A 196 2.91 2.01 4.78
CA PRO A 196 3.66 2.79 3.80
C PRO A 196 4.52 3.90 4.41
N SER A 197 4.07 4.49 5.52
CA SER A 197 4.81 5.54 6.25
C SER A 197 6.12 5.06 6.89
N ASP A 198 6.32 3.74 7.07
CA ASP A 198 7.54 3.14 7.59
C ASP A 198 8.57 2.81 6.51
N ILE A 199 8.24 3.02 5.23
CA ILE A 199 9.10 2.66 4.10
C ILE A 199 10.04 3.82 3.78
N ALA A 200 11.33 3.53 3.67
CA ALA A 200 12.34 4.46 3.20
C ALA A 200 12.44 4.47 1.67
N SER A 201 12.38 3.28 1.05
CA SER A 201 12.41 3.14 -0.41
C SER A 201 11.84 1.80 -0.86
N THR A 202 11.35 1.77 -2.10
CA THR A 202 10.94 0.54 -2.77
C THR A 202 11.70 0.42 -4.09
N THR A 203 12.53 -0.61 -4.22
CA THR A 203 13.31 -0.89 -5.43
C THR A 203 12.70 -2.08 -6.17
N ILE A 204 12.46 -1.90 -7.46
CA ILE A 204 11.87 -2.92 -8.33
C ILE A 204 12.94 -3.45 -9.27
N LEU A 205 13.27 -4.73 -9.15
CA LEU A 205 14.22 -5.46 -9.97
C LEU A 205 13.47 -6.13 -11.12
N LYS A 206 13.87 -5.82 -12.37
CA LYS A 206 13.05 -6.14 -13.55
C LYS A 206 13.68 -7.11 -14.53
N ASP A 207 14.97 -7.39 -14.46
CA ASP A 207 15.67 -8.29 -15.38
C ASP A 207 16.39 -9.44 -14.67
N ALA A 208 16.85 -10.41 -15.45
CA ALA A 208 17.47 -11.62 -14.95
C ALA A 208 18.77 -11.34 -14.17
N THR A 209 19.57 -10.35 -14.57
CA THR A 209 20.82 -9.98 -13.86
C THR A 209 20.52 -9.48 -12.45
N ALA A 210 19.37 -8.78 -12.27
CA ALA A 210 18.92 -8.28 -10.98
C ALA A 210 18.23 -9.37 -10.13
N THR A 211 17.54 -10.32 -10.76
CA THR A 211 16.63 -11.25 -10.06
C THR A 211 17.16 -12.68 -9.93
N ALA A 212 18.14 -13.10 -10.74
CA ALA A 212 18.65 -14.48 -10.72
C ALA A 212 19.22 -14.92 -9.35
N ILE A 213 19.73 -13.98 -8.56
CA ILE A 213 20.21 -14.25 -7.20
C ILE A 213 19.10 -14.71 -6.24
N TYR A 214 17.81 -14.48 -6.60
CA TYR A 214 16.63 -14.98 -5.88
C TYR A 214 16.10 -16.31 -6.42
N GLY A 215 16.79 -16.89 -7.43
CA GLY A 215 16.44 -18.17 -8.05
C GLY A 215 15.06 -18.15 -8.71
N SER A 216 14.36 -19.27 -8.64
CA SER A 216 13.02 -19.42 -9.23
C SER A 216 11.99 -18.44 -8.67
N ARG A 217 12.15 -18.00 -7.41
CA ARG A 217 11.25 -17.03 -6.77
C ARG A 217 11.30 -15.65 -7.43
N GLY A 218 12.44 -15.29 -8.06
CA GLY A 218 12.64 -14.02 -8.76
C GLY A 218 12.12 -13.98 -10.20
N ALA A 219 11.53 -15.06 -10.72
CA ALA A 219 11.14 -15.20 -12.13
C ALA A 219 10.13 -14.12 -12.62
N ASN A 220 9.25 -13.64 -11.74
CA ASN A 220 8.26 -12.59 -12.06
C ASN A 220 8.71 -11.17 -11.64
N GLY A 221 10.02 -10.99 -11.39
CA GLY A 221 10.59 -9.79 -10.82
C GLY A 221 10.58 -9.77 -9.29
N VAL A 222 11.26 -8.79 -8.71
CA VAL A 222 11.40 -8.65 -7.25
C VAL A 222 11.10 -7.22 -6.83
N VAL A 223 10.29 -7.06 -5.79
CA VAL A 223 10.01 -5.80 -5.12
C VAL A 223 10.74 -5.79 -3.78
N VAL A 224 11.82 -5.01 -3.70
CA VAL A 224 12.63 -4.87 -2.49
C VAL A 224 12.15 -3.65 -1.71
N ILE A 225 11.66 -3.86 -0.51
CA ILE A 225 11.18 -2.82 0.40
C ILE A 225 12.22 -2.63 1.50
N THR A 226 12.71 -1.40 1.63
CA THR A 226 13.61 -1.01 2.70
C THR A 226 12.85 -0.12 3.68
N THR A 227 12.88 -0.47 4.96
CA THR A 227 12.21 0.29 6.00
C THR A 227 13.11 1.37 6.59
N LYS A 228 12.49 2.38 7.21
CA LYS A 228 13.19 3.49 7.87
C LYS A 228 14.06 3.00 9.02
N THR A 229 15.23 3.60 9.16
CA THR A 229 16.17 3.33 10.24
C THR A 229 16.42 4.58 11.07
N GLY A 230 17.01 4.42 12.26
CA GLY A 230 17.34 5.53 13.13
C GLY A 230 18.38 6.49 12.54
N SER A 231 18.21 7.78 12.80
CA SER A 231 19.20 8.82 12.48
C SER A 231 20.23 8.96 13.60
N SER A 232 21.49 9.23 13.22
CA SER A 232 22.56 9.49 14.21
C SER A 232 22.66 10.96 14.64
N SER A 233 22.06 11.87 13.86
CA SER A 233 22.32 13.32 14.01
C SER A 233 21.34 14.03 14.94
N LYS A 234 20.07 13.64 14.94
CA LYS A 234 19.03 14.25 15.81
C LYS A 234 17.95 13.23 16.13
N SER A 235 17.50 13.22 17.38
CA SER A 235 16.26 12.52 17.75
C SER A 235 15.08 13.40 17.38
N TYR A 236 14.05 12.82 16.76
CA TYR A 236 12.81 13.51 16.44
C TYR A 236 11.60 12.64 16.75
N ILE A 237 10.50 13.30 17.01
CA ILE A 237 9.16 12.72 17.09
C ILE A 237 8.33 13.40 16.03
N GLU A 238 7.68 12.62 15.21
CA GLU A 238 6.83 13.08 14.12
C GLU A 238 5.45 12.47 14.27
N VAL A 239 4.42 13.32 14.15
CA VAL A 239 3.02 12.91 14.14
C VAL A 239 2.41 13.36 12.82
N ASP A 240 1.86 12.42 12.09
CA ASP A 240 1.18 12.64 10.83
C ASP A 240 -0.27 12.16 10.95
N VAL A 241 -1.22 13.03 10.66
CA VAL A 241 -2.66 12.70 10.64
C VAL A 241 -3.24 13.13 9.31
N LYS A 242 -3.85 12.18 8.60
CA LYS A 242 -4.49 12.38 7.31
C LYS A 242 -5.95 11.98 7.38
N THR A 243 -6.81 12.81 6.83
CA THR A 243 -8.23 12.49 6.65
C THR A 243 -8.59 12.67 5.18
N SER A 244 -9.33 11.72 4.62
CA SER A 244 -9.82 11.77 3.25
C SER A 244 -11.24 11.22 3.16
N ILE A 245 -11.88 11.45 2.02
CA ILE A 245 -13.24 10.99 1.74
C ILE A 245 -13.17 9.97 0.61
N ASN A 246 -13.76 8.81 0.83
CA ASN A 246 -14.00 7.80 -0.19
C ASN A 246 -15.40 8.03 -0.77
N ASP A 247 -15.47 8.24 -2.07
CA ASP A 247 -16.73 8.46 -2.76
C ASP A 247 -16.68 7.89 -4.18
N GLN A 248 -17.82 7.66 -4.78
CA GLN A 248 -17.93 7.18 -6.14
C GLN A 248 -17.69 8.33 -7.13
N LEU A 249 -16.53 8.36 -7.77
CA LEU A 249 -16.18 9.39 -8.76
C LEU A 249 -16.65 9.05 -10.18
N ILE A 250 -16.84 7.76 -10.50
CA ILE A 250 -17.31 7.32 -11.80
C ILE A 250 -18.84 7.33 -11.79
N PRO A 251 -19.48 8.05 -12.72
CA PRO A 251 -20.95 8.05 -12.82
C PRO A 251 -21.50 6.62 -13.00
N ARG A 252 -22.63 6.35 -12.35
CA ARG A 252 -23.35 5.09 -12.56
C ARG A 252 -24.01 5.08 -13.95
N TYR A 253 -24.43 3.90 -14.37
CA TYR A 253 -25.21 3.73 -15.59
C TYR A 253 -26.49 4.56 -15.54
N ASN A 254 -26.88 5.10 -16.68
CA ASN A 254 -28.17 5.76 -16.83
C ASN A 254 -29.28 4.71 -16.92
N VAL A 255 -30.10 4.64 -15.89
CA VAL A 255 -31.18 3.65 -15.74
C VAL A 255 -32.53 4.35 -15.56
N VAL A 256 -33.62 3.64 -15.84
CA VAL A 256 -34.97 4.13 -15.58
C VAL A 256 -35.16 4.31 -14.07
N THR A 257 -35.41 5.55 -13.66
CA THR A 257 -35.58 5.91 -12.24
C THR A 257 -37.01 6.30 -11.88
N SER A 258 -37.86 6.57 -12.88
CA SER A 258 -39.29 6.88 -12.68
C SER A 258 -40.12 5.62 -12.57
N PRO A 259 -40.86 5.40 -11.47
CA PRO A 259 -41.84 4.32 -11.39
C PRO A 259 -42.92 4.37 -12.46
N GLU A 260 -43.35 5.58 -12.87
CA GLU A 260 -44.36 5.76 -13.93
C GLU A 260 -43.87 5.32 -15.29
N GLU A 261 -42.65 5.69 -15.61
CA GLU A 261 -42.00 5.28 -16.85
C GLU A 261 -41.82 3.75 -16.91
N TYR A 262 -41.31 3.18 -15.81
CA TYR A 262 -41.06 1.75 -15.69
C TYR A 262 -42.37 0.93 -15.83
N ILE A 263 -43.42 1.31 -15.10
CA ILE A 263 -44.72 0.57 -15.16
C ILE A 263 -45.38 0.67 -16.55
N GLY A 264 -45.18 1.79 -17.24
CA GLY A 264 -45.60 1.99 -18.62
C GLY A 264 -44.90 0.97 -19.56
N TYR A 265 -43.58 0.82 -19.42
CA TYR A 265 -42.84 -0.20 -20.20
C TYR A 265 -43.28 -1.63 -19.89
N VAL A 266 -43.56 -1.93 -18.61
CA VAL A 266 -44.09 -3.26 -18.24
C VAL A 266 -45.43 -3.51 -18.91
N TRP A 267 -46.36 -2.55 -18.85
CA TRP A 267 -47.68 -2.67 -19.49
C TRP A 267 -47.53 -2.84 -21.02
N GLU A 268 -46.69 -2.06 -21.67
CA GLU A 268 -46.44 -2.18 -23.10
C GLU A 268 -45.81 -3.53 -23.46
N GLY A 269 -44.89 -4.04 -22.66
CA GLY A 269 -44.34 -5.39 -22.81
C GLY A 269 -45.41 -6.47 -22.75
N ILE A 270 -46.37 -6.37 -21.81
CA ILE A 270 -47.48 -7.30 -21.67
C ILE A 270 -48.42 -7.21 -22.91
N LYS A 271 -48.74 -5.99 -23.36
CA LYS A 271 -49.53 -5.74 -24.57
C LYS A 271 -48.87 -6.35 -25.79
N ASN A 272 -47.57 -6.12 -25.99
CA ASN A 272 -46.84 -6.65 -27.13
C ASN A 272 -46.75 -8.19 -27.09
N LYS A 273 -46.56 -8.77 -25.89
CA LYS A 273 -46.64 -10.23 -25.71
C LYS A 273 -48.03 -10.75 -26.12
N ALA A 274 -49.10 -10.08 -25.75
CA ALA A 274 -50.47 -10.48 -26.12
C ALA A 274 -50.69 -10.43 -27.66
N VAL A 275 -50.08 -9.44 -28.35
CA VAL A 275 -50.10 -9.39 -29.84
C VAL A 275 -49.35 -10.59 -30.40
N VAL A 276 -48.18 -10.91 -29.94
CA VAL A 276 -47.38 -12.08 -30.39
C VAL A 276 -48.15 -13.39 -30.15
N ASP A 277 -48.80 -13.50 -29.00
CA ASP A 277 -49.61 -14.67 -28.63
C ASP A 277 -50.95 -14.74 -29.38
N GLY A 278 -51.28 -13.80 -30.29
CA GLY A 278 -52.51 -13.76 -31.07
C GLY A 278 -53.79 -13.51 -30.24
N ARG A 279 -53.68 -12.80 -29.10
CA ARG A 279 -54.83 -12.46 -28.26
C ARG A 279 -55.75 -11.45 -28.93
N PRO A 280 -57.10 -11.62 -28.88
CA PRO A 280 -58.03 -10.75 -29.59
C PRO A 280 -58.10 -9.34 -29.05
N ASP A 281 -57.80 -9.13 -27.75
CA ASP A 281 -57.75 -7.84 -27.08
C ASP A 281 -56.42 -7.68 -26.30
N PRO A 282 -55.34 -7.25 -26.95
CA PRO A 282 -54.05 -7.04 -26.30
C PRO A 282 -54.06 -5.96 -25.17
N VAL A 283 -54.85 -4.92 -25.35
CA VAL A 283 -54.97 -3.82 -24.35
C VAL A 283 -55.71 -4.33 -23.12
N GLY A 284 -56.84 -4.98 -23.28
CA GLY A 284 -57.58 -5.58 -22.16
C GLY A 284 -56.76 -6.65 -21.45
N PHE A 285 -55.99 -7.44 -22.21
CA PHE A 285 -55.06 -8.41 -21.61
C PHE A 285 -54.00 -7.73 -20.75
N ALA A 286 -53.35 -6.67 -21.24
CA ALA A 286 -52.35 -5.93 -20.48
C ALA A 286 -52.93 -5.28 -19.21
N ASN A 287 -54.12 -4.67 -19.34
CA ASN A 287 -54.84 -4.06 -18.23
C ASN A 287 -55.16 -5.06 -17.09
N ALA A 288 -55.63 -6.25 -17.47
CA ALA A 288 -56.03 -7.29 -16.52
C ALA A 288 -54.83 -7.99 -15.85
N ASN A 289 -53.69 -8.03 -16.53
CA ASN A 289 -52.52 -8.78 -16.05
C ASN A 289 -51.42 -7.94 -15.43
N LEU A 290 -51.47 -6.61 -15.50
CA LEU A 290 -50.41 -5.72 -15.03
C LEU A 290 -50.04 -6.02 -13.57
N PHE A 291 -51.07 -6.09 -12.69
CA PHE A 291 -50.90 -6.39 -11.30
C PHE A 291 -51.23 -7.86 -10.99
N THR A 292 -50.37 -8.75 -11.46
CA THR A 292 -50.42 -10.19 -11.18
C THR A 292 -49.01 -10.70 -10.87
N ASN A 293 -48.93 -11.86 -10.22
CA ASN A 293 -47.62 -12.46 -9.86
C ASN A 293 -46.77 -12.81 -11.10
N ASN A 294 -47.32 -12.84 -12.30
CA ASN A 294 -46.56 -13.07 -13.54
C ASN A 294 -45.78 -11.82 -13.99
N TYR A 295 -46.15 -10.62 -13.51
CA TYR A 295 -45.55 -9.34 -13.95
C TYR A 295 -45.21 -8.48 -12.75
N VAL A 296 -46.20 -7.79 -12.14
CA VAL A 296 -46.02 -7.00 -10.94
C VAL A 296 -47.01 -7.49 -9.89
N ALA A 297 -46.53 -8.19 -8.88
CA ALA A 297 -47.39 -8.72 -7.83
C ALA A 297 -48.23 -7.59 -7.18
N THR A 298 -49.47 -7.93 -6.82
CA THR A 298 -50.46 -6.95 -6.31
C THR A 298 -49.90 -6.11 -5.14
N GLY A 299 -49.11 -6.68 -4.28
CA GLY A 299 -48.48 -6.00 -3.15
C GLY A 299 -47.48 -4.91 -3.53
N TYR A 300 -47.05 -4.85 -4.81
CA TYR A 300 -46.19 -3.78 -5.34
C TYR A 300 -46.95 -2.69 -6.08
N ASN A 301 -48.29 -2.75 -6.09
CA ASN A 301 -49.10 -1.66 -6.61
C ASN A 301 -49.00 -0.45 -5.66
N MET A 302 -48.15 0.47 -6.03
CA MET A 302 -47.89 1.70 -5.23
C MET A 302 -48.81 2.88 -5.57
N TRP A 303 -49.78 2.71 -6.47
CA TRP A 303 -50.70 3.73 -6.88
C TRP A 303 -52.08 3.57 -6.20
N ASN A 304 -52.84 4.68 -6.11
CA ASN A 304 -54.18 4.72 -5.55
C ASN A 304 -55.26 4.25 -6.53
N VAL A 305 -54.94 3.28 -7.35
CA VAL A 305 -55.84 2.61 -8.30
C VAL A 305 -55.58 1.09 -8.27
N SER A 306 -56.59 0.28 -8.63
CA SER A 306 -56.52 -1.16 -8.41
C SER A 306 -56.10 -1.96 -9.62
N ASN A 307 -56.17 -1.44 -10.82
CA ASN A 307 -55.93 -2.17 -12.06
C ASN A 307 -55.25 -1.38 -13.17
N GLY A 308 -54.80 -2.03 -14.22
CA GLY A 308 -54.08 -1.39 -15.32
C GLY A 308 -54.94 -0.43 -16.16
N SER A 309 -56.24 -0.63 -16.25
CA SER A 309 -57.15 0.26 -17.05
C SER A 309 -57.32 1.64 -16.39
N GLU A 310 -57.30 1.67 -15.04
CA GLU A 310 -57.34 2.91 -14.28
C GLU A 310 -55.98 3.62 -14.31
N LEU A 311 -54.88 2.85 -14.25
CA LEU A 311 -53.49 3.36 -14.17
C LEU A 311 -52.99 3.89 -15.51
N ILE A 312 -53.07 3.11 -16.58
CA ILE A 312 -52.39 3.37 -17.85
C ILE A 312 -53.35 3.94 -18.88
N ASP A 313 -52.92 4.98 -19.58
CA ASP A 313 -53.55 5.46 -20.79
C ASP A 313 -53.12 4.62 -21.98
N PRO A 314 -54.04 3.84 -22.61
CA PRO A 314 -53.68 2.95 -23.70
C PRO A 314 -53.22 3.66 -24.98
N ALA A 315 -53.50 4.97 -25.12
CA ALA A 315 -53.05 5.75 -26.26
C ALA A 315 -51.56 6.16 -26.14
N THR A 316 -51.08 6.36 -24.93
CA THR A 316 -49.71 6.79 -24.69
C THR A 316 -48.81 5.69 -24.07
N GLY A 317 -49.42 4.67 -23.46
CA GLY A 317 -48.70 3.67 -22.66
C GLY A 317 -48.16 4.20 -21.31
N MET A 318 -48.53 5.42 -20.93
CA MET A 318 -48.03 6.09 -19.74
C MET A 318 -49.10 6.13 -18.63
N VAL A 319 -48.65 6.35 -17.40
CA VAL A 319 -49.56 6.55 -16.26
C VAL A 319 -50.43 7.78 -16.52
N ARG A 320 -51.74 7.64 -16.28
CA ARG A 320 -52.73 8.70 -16.48
C ARG A 320 -52.42 9.94 -15.59
N PRO A 321 -52.59 11.14 -16.12
CA PRO A 321 -52.49 12.37 -15.32
C PRO A 321 -53.45 12.34 -14.12
N GLY A 322 -52.97 12.83 -12.96
CA GLY A 322 -53.74 12.91 -11.72
C GLY A 322 -53.76 11.66 -10.86
N ILE A 323 -53.21 10.55 -11.32
CA ILE A 323 -53.01 9.37 -10.46
C ILE A 323 -51.93 9.66 -9.41
N THR A 324 -52.23 9.39 -8.14
CA THR A 324 -51.33 9.59 -7.01
C THR A 324 -50.73 8.29 -6.54
N ARG A 325 -49.53 8.36 -5.94
CA ARG A 325 -48.87 7.24 -5.29
C ARG A 325 -49.31 7.14 -3.82
N LYS A 326 -49.36 5.93 -3.27
CA LYS A 326 -49.49 5.67 -1.83
C LYS A 326 -48.20 6.06 -1.11
N TYR A 327 -47.02 5.82 -1.74
CA TYR A 327 -45.71 6.15 -1.19
C TYR A 327 -44.73 6.45 -2.30
N THR A 328 -43.59 7.05 -1.93
CA THR A 328 -42.40 7.15 -2.81
C THR A 328 -41.38 6.10 -2.38
N PRO A 329 -40.99 5.17 -3.25
CA PRO A 329 -39.99 4.15 -2.92
C PRO A 329 -38.58 4.77 -2.82
N GLN A 330 -37.79 4.29 -1.85
CA GLN A 330 -36.36 4.55 -1.85
C GLN A 330 -35.70 3.68 -2.90
N ARG A 331 -34.74 4.21 -3.60
CA ARG A 331 -33.96 3.45 -4.58
C ARG A 331 -32.85 2.68 -3.86
N PHE A 332 -32.54 1.47 -4.31
CA PHE A 332 -31.42 0.68 -3.79
C PHE A 332 -30.10 1.44 -3.91
N ALA A 333 -29.87 2.17 -5.01
CA ALA A 333 -28.66 2.94 -5.23
C ALA A 333 -28.43 4.00 -4.13
N ASP A 334 -29.49 4.66 -3.67
CA ASP A 334 -29.40 5.76 -2.71
C ASP A 334 -29.02 5.30 -1.30
N LEU A 335 -29.26 4.02 -0.97
CA LEU A 335 -28.95 3.42 0.32
C LEU A 335 -27.74 2.49 0.29
N SER A 336 -27.29 2.09 -0.91
CA SER A 336 -26.13 1.23 -1.08
C SER A 336 -24.80 1.96 -1.00
N PHE A 337 -24.80 3.25 -1.36
CA PHE A 337 -23.58 4.03 -1.51
C PHE A 337 -23.71 5.37 -0.81
N SER A 338 -22.68 5.73 -0.06
CA SER A 338 -22.55 7.04 0.60
C SER A 338 -21.08 7.38 0.77
N ALA A 339 -20.76 8.67 0.74
CA ALA A 339 -19.41 9.11 1.04
C ALA A 339 -18.99 8.64 2.43
N ALA A 340 -17.78 8.12 2.56
CA ALA A 340 -17.23 7.57 3.79
C ALA A 340 -15.88 8.21 4.13
N ILE A 341 -15.56 8.27 5.41
CA ILE A 341 -14.32 8.90 5.90
C ILE A 341 -13.25 7.83 6.04
N ARG A 342 -12.05 8.16 5.56
CA ARG A 342 -10.80 7.47 5.84
C ARG A 342 -9.94 8.33 6.75
N THR A 343 -9.44 7.74 7.83
CA THR A 343 -8.53 8.38 8.79
C THR A 343 -7.26 7.57 8.95
N GLU A 344 -6.12 8.23 8.88
CA GLU A 344 -4.81 7.64 9.11
C GLU A 344 -4.04 8.50 10.10
N ALA A 345 -3.42 7.87 11.11
CA ALA A 345 -2.58 8.54 12.09
C ALA A 345 -1.30 7.73 12.30
N ASN A 346 -0.15 8.39 12.21
CA ASN A 346 1.16 7.79 12.38
C ASN A 346 1.96 8.59 13.41
N LEU A 347 2.52 7.90 14.39
CA LEU A 347 3.52 8.42 15.31
C LEU A 347 4.86 7.76 14.99
N ARG A 348 5.88 8.54 14.70
CA ARG A 348 7.22 8.05 14.36
C ARG A 348 8.25 8.70 15.29
N MET A 349 9.17 7.89 15.79
CA MET A 349 10.26 8.31 16.65
C MET A 349 11.56 7.77 16.08
N SER A 350 12.54 8.62 15.88
CA SER A 350 13.85 8.23 15.38
C SER A 350 14.94 8.93 16.20
N GLY A 351 16.05 8.23 16.41
CA GLY A 351 17.16 8.81 17.13
C GLY A 351 18.35 7.87 17.24
N GLY A 352 19.38 8.33 17.94
CA GLY A 352 20.56 7.53 18.22
C GLY A 352 21.35 8.09 19.39
N ALA A 353 22.03 7.20 20.10
CA ALA A 353 22.96 7.53 21.17
C ALA A 353 24.19 6.64 21.04
N GLY A 354 25.38 7.26 20.93
CA GLY A 354 26.64 6.53 20.69
C GLY A 354 26.56 5.67 19.41
N ASP A 355 26.79 4.39 19.57
CA ASP A 355 26.82 3.40 18.49
C ASP A 355 25.45 2.77 18.20
N THR A 356 24.38 3.20 18.87
CA THR A 356 23.03 2.67 18.70
C THR A 356 22.12 3.67 18.02
N ARG A 357 21.35 3.21 17.05
CA ARG A 357 20.31 3.97 16.35
C ARG A 357 19.00 3.21 16.44
N TYR A 358 17.89 3.93 16.60
CA TYR A 358 16.57 3.35 16.69
C TYR A 358 15.56 4.11 15.84
N PHE A 359 14.60 3.37 15.31
CA PHE A 359 13.38 3.89 14.72
C PHE A 359 12.23 3.11 15.33
N ALA A 360 11.21 3.81 15.83
CA ALA A 360 9.98 3.21 16.33
C ALA A 360 8.78 3.92 15.71
N SER A 361 7.73 3.17 15.38
CA SER A 361 6.49 3.75 14.87
C SER A 361 5.26 3.04 15.42
N PHE A 362 4.16 3.81 15.48
CA PHE A 362 2.80 3.33 15.69
C PHE A 362 1.92 3.92 14.60
N GLY A 363 1.17 3.07 13.91
CA GLY A 363 0.26 3.46 12.84
C GLY A 363 -1.17 2.99 13.14
N TYR A 364 -2.13 3.85 12.86
CA TYR A 364 -3.54 3.57 12.83
C TYR A 364 -4.11 3.95 11.47
N LEU A 365 -4.92 3.07 10.91
CA LEU A 365 -5.70 3.31 9.70
C LEU A 365 -7.12 2.81 9.93
N GLU A 366 -8.10 3.66 9.66
CA GLU A 366 -9.50 3.31 9.48
C GLU A 366 -9.94 3.79 8.10
N ASP A 367 -10.27 2.86 7.22
CA ASP A 367 -10.62 3.09 5.83
C ASP A 367 -12.02 2.52 5.60
N ASN A 368 -13.04 3.40 5.66
CA ASN A 368 -14.43 3.02 5.43
C ASN A 368 -14.75 3.14 3.94
N GLY A 369 -15.39 2.12 3.39
CA GLY A 369 -15.79 2.10 1.98
C GLY A 369 -17.05 2.94 1.73
N TYR A 370 -17.18 3.46 0.51
CA TYR A 370 -18.41 4.16 0.09
C TYR A 370 -19.60 3.20 -0.11
N SER A 371 -19.37 1.90 -0.17
CA SER A 371 -20.42 0.87 -0.17
C SER A 371 -20.79 0.50 1.26
N ILE A 372 -22.07 0.29 1.53
CA ILE A 372 -22.60 -0.01 2.86
C ILE A 372 -21.87 -1.18 3.54
N ASN A 373 -21.55 -1.02 4.82
CA ASN A 373 -20.89 -2.02 5.67
C ASN A 373 -19.63 -2.63 5.06
N THR A 374 -18.79 -1.79 4.45
CA THR A 374 -17.46 -2.17 4.01
C THR A 374 -16.43 -1.32 4.71
N GLY A 375 -15.33 -1.93 5.14
CA GLY A 375 -14.30 -1.20 5.87
C GLY A 375 -13.05 -2.03 6.10
N TYR A 376 -11.98 -1.31 6.47
CA TYR A 376 -10.69 -1.88 6.83
C TYR A 376 -10.07 -1.07 7.95
N LYS A 377 -9.67 -1.74 9.04
CA LYS A 377 -8.90 -1.13 10.13
C LYS A 377 -7.55 -1.82 10.24
N ARG A 378 -6.51 -1.05 10.55
CA ARG A 378 -5.17 -1.58 10.76
C ARG A 378 -4.45 -0.82 11.87
N TYR A 379 -3.82 -1.57 12.75
CA TYR A 379 -2.89 -1.10 13.76
C TYR A 379 -1.51 -1.68 13.45
N THR A 380 -0.48 -0.86 13.41
CA THR A 380 0.89 -1.31 13.17
C THR A 380 1.83 -0.77 14.25
N THR A 381 2.82 -1.57 14.59
CA THR A 381 3.96 -1.11 15.40
C THR A 381 5.24 -1.65 14.78
N ARG A 382 6.28 -0.83 14.76
CA ARG A 382 7.61 -1.19 14.26
C ARG A 382 8.67 -0.72 15.23
N LEU A 383 9.72 -1.55 15.35
CA LEU A 383 10.95 -1.21 16.06
C LEU A 383 12.15 -1.69 15.26
N ASN A 384 12.97 -0.77 14.79
CA ASN A 384 14.24 -1.04 14.12
C ASN A 384 15.38 -0.54 14.99
N LEU A 385 16.31 -1.44 15.33
CA LEU A 385 17.49 -1.16 16.14
C LEU A 385 18.75 -1.54 15.36
N ASN A 386 19.70 -0.63 15.30
CA ASN A 386 21.00 -0.87 14.69
C ASN A 386 22.07 -0.47 15.71
N THR A 387 22.92 -1.41 16.10
CA THR A 387 23.94 -1.15 17.13
C THR A 387 25.29 -1.74 16.75
N LYS A 388 26.36 -0.98 16.96
CA LYS A 388 27.74 -1.44 16.86
C LYS A 388 28.21 -1.90 18.25
N VAL A 389 28.06 -3.20 18.51
CA VAL A 389 28.36 -3.80 19.82
C VAL A 389 29.86 -3.82 20.09
N LYS A 390 30.64 -4.10 19.03
CA LYS A 390 32.11 -4.09 19.02
C LYS A 390 32.60 -3.52 17.69
N PRO A 391 33.85 -3.11 17.55
CA PRO A 391 34.38 -2.63 16.27
C PRO A 391 34.18 -3.62 15.12
N TRP A 392 34.17 -4.92 15.42
CA TRP A 392 34.03 -6.01 14.48
C TRP A 392 32.61 -6.64 14.45
N LEU A 393 31.64 -6.16 15.30
CA LEU A 393 30.30 -6.74 15.41
C LEU A 393 29.22 -5.67 15.38
N LYS A 394 28.36 -5.71 14.37
CA LYS A 394 27.15 -4.90 14.24
C LYS A 394 25.92 -5.79 14.29
N LEU A 395 24.93 -5.42 15.09
CA LEU A 395 23.64 -6.11 15.18
C LEU A 395 22.54 -5.21 14.66
N ASN A 396 21.63 -5.79 13.89
CA ASN A 396 20.44 -5.14 13.37
C ASN A 396 19.23 -5.98 13.77
N SER A 397 18.17 -5.34 14.25
CA SER A 397 16.92 -5.99 14.61
C SER A 397 15.78 -5.15 14.07
N ASN A 398 14.95 -5.75 13.20
CA ASN A 398 13.76 -5.13 12.63
C ASN A 398 12.56 -5.98 13.04
N ILE A 399 11.66 -5.40 13.83
CA ILE A 399 10.46 -6.07 14.33
C ILE A 399 9.25 -5.27 13.87
N ASN A 400 8.25 -5.96 13.36
CA ASN A 400 6.96 -5.38 12.98
C ASN A 400 5.83 -6.28 13.44
N TYR A 401 4.80 -5.69 14.00
CA TYR A 401 3.53 -6.34 14.26
C TYR A 401 2.39 -5.54 13.66
N ALA A 402 1.44 -6.23 13.04
CA ALA A 402 0.23 -5.64 12.49
C ALA A 402 -0.99 -6.46 12.92
N TYR A 403 -2.02 -5.75 13.35
CA TYR A 403 -3.37 -6.27 13.51
C TYR A 403 -4.27 -5.57 12.51
N SER A 404 -5.13 -6.32 11.80
CA SER A 404 -6.10 -5.73 10.90
C SER A 404 -7.43 -6.46 10.93
N GLU A 405 -8.49 -5.68 10.76
CA GLU A 405 -9.87 -6.11 10.59
C GLU A 405 -10.37 -5.66 9.22
N SER A 406 -11.06 -6.53 8.49
CA SER A 406 -11.76 -6.14 7.27
C SER A 406 -13.20 -6.63 7.29
N ILE A 407 -14.11 -5.79 6.81
CA ILE A 407 -15.54 -6.09 6.64
C ILE A 407 -15.87 -5.90 5.18
N ALA A 408 -16.48 -6.91 4.56
CA ALA A 408 -16.77 -6.95 3.13
C ALA A 408 -18.22 -7.40 2.85
N ASN A 409 -19.15 -6.90 3.61
CA ASN A 409 -20.56 -7.28 3.50
C ASN A 409 -21.14 -6.95 2.13
N GLY A 410 -21.87 -7.89 1.54
CA GLY A 410 -22.59 -7.69 0.27
C GLY A 410 -21.72 -7.53 -0.97
N GLN A 411 -20.39 -7.74 -0.88
CA GLN A 411 -19.45 -7.64 -1.98
C GLN A 411 -19.19 -9.01 -2.63
N THR A 412 -20.21 -9.66 -3.09
CA THR A 412 -20.12 -10.97 -3.73
C THR A 412 -20.39 -10.87 -5.24
N ASN A 413 -19.90 -11.84 -6.01
CA ASN A 413 -20.27 -12.01 -7.43
C ASN A 413 -21.62 -12.74 -7.61
N GLY A 414 -22.33 -12.91 -6.52
CA GLY A 414 -23.62 -13.61 -6.50
C GLY A 414 -24.82 -12.70 -6.76
N SER A 415 -26.00 -13.26 -6.60
CA SER A 415 -27.29 -12.59 -6.81
C SER A 415 -27.57 -11.42 -5.85
N GLU A 416 -26.81 -11.31 -4.76
CA GLU A 416 -26.86 -10.18 -3.80
C GLU A 416 -25.73 -9.16 -3.98
N ASN A 417 -25.14 -9.07 -5.16
CA ASN A 417 -24.17 -8.04 -5.47
C ASN A 417 -24.81 -6.64 -5.38
N ILE A 418 -24.36 -5.82 -4.42
CA ILE A 418 -24.93 -4.49 -4.14
C ILE A 418 -24.90 -3.58 -5.36
N THR A 419 -23.80 -3.57 -6.11
CA THR A 419 -23.65 -2.70 -7.29
C THR A 419 -24.61 -3.11 -8.41
N GLU A 420 -24.67 -4.39 -8.71
CA GLU A 420 -25.57 -4.94 -9.73
C GLU A 420 -27.03 -4.74 -9.37
N PHE A 421 -27.37 -4.99 -8.12
CA PHE A 421 -28.73 -4.86 -7.62
C PHE A 421 -29.20 -3.39 -7.65
N ALA A 422 -28.32 -2.46 -7.27
CA ALA A 422 -28.63 -1.03 -7.29
C ALA A 422 -28.88 -0.49 -8.72
N ASP A 423 -28.26 -1.08 -9.75
CA ASP A 423 -28.48 -0.68 -11.15
C ASP A 423 -29.66 -1.41 -11.82
N LYS A 424 -29.91 -2.67 -11.45
CA LYS A 424 -30.90 -3.52 -12.11
C LYS A 424 -32.28 -3.54 -11.44
N MET A 425 -32.36 -3.18 -10.14
CA MET A 425 -33.63 -3.22 -9.44
C MET A 425 -34.57 -2.10 -9.92
N ALA A 426 -35.75 -2.53 -10.34
CA ALA A 426 -36.76 -1.60 -10.86
C ALA A 426 -37.25 -0.59 -9.80
N PRO A 427 -37.55 0.64 -10.20
CA PRO A 427 -37.88 1.73 -9.28
C PRO A 427 -39.24 1.57 -8.55
N ILE A 428 -40.02 0.56 -8.91
CA ILE A 428 -41.29 0.23 -8.23
C ILE A 428 -41.09 -0.70 -7.03
N PHE A 429 -39.93 -1.37 -6.90
CA PHE A 429 -39.65 -2.27 -5.80
C PHE A 429 -38.95 -1.52 -4.66
N PRO A 430 -39.62 -1.36 -3.49
CA PRO A 430 -39.06 -0.59 -2.39
C PRO A 430 -37.95 -1.36 -1.68
N VAL A 431 -37.04 -0.64 -1.01
CA VAL A 431 -36.01 -1.23 -0.14
C VAL A 431 -36.64 -1.78 1.15
N PHE A 432 -37.59 -1.05 1.70
CA PHE A 432 -38.27 -1.43 2.94
C PHE A 432 -39.68 -1.96 2.65
N LEU A 433 -40.09 -2.94 3.42
CA LEU A 433 -41.41 -3.54 3.35
C LEU A 433 -42.51 -2.50 3.64
N ARG A 434 -43.56 -2.53 2.82
CA ARG A 434 -44.72 -1.67 2.96
C ARG A 434 -45.99 -2.50 3.12
N ASP A 435 -46.95 -2.00 3.91
CA ASP A 435 -48.29 -2.57 3.96
C ASP A 435 -49.14 -2.13 2.75
N ASP A 436 -50.42 -2.53 2.73
CA ASP A 436 -51.35 -2.20 1.64
C ASP A 436 -51.68 -0.71 1.51
N ASN A 437 -51.53 0.04 2.59
CA ASN A 437 -51.73 1.49 2.61
C ASN A 437 -50.47 2.24 2.14
N GLY A 438 -49.33 1.55 2.05
CA GLY A 438 -48.05 2.12 1.71
C GLY A 438 -47.22 2.53 2.94
N ASP A 439 -47.67 2.22 4.15
CA ASP A 439 -46.95 2.52 5.36
C ASP A 439 -45.79 1.53 5.60
N LEU A 440 -44.71 2.00 6.25
CA LEU A 440 -43.54 1.18 6.59
C LEU A 440 -43.90 0.13 7.64
N VAL A 441 -43.51 -1.10 7.39
CA VAL A 441 -43.69 -2.22 8.34
C VAL A 441 -42.52 -2.23 9.32
N PRO A 442 -42.78 -2.17 10.64
CA PRO A 442 -41.72 -2.29 11.64
C PRO A 442 -41.05 -3.65 11.65
N ASP A 443 -39.71 -3.68 11.81
CA ASP A 443 -38.97 -4.90 12.02
C ASP A 443 -39.07 -5.33 13.48
N THR A 444 -39.68 -6.50 13.72
CA THR A 444 -39.93 -7.03 15.06
C THR A 444 -38.71 -7.75 15.66
N PHE A 445 -37.69 -8.07 14.87
CA PHE A 445 -36.52 -8.83 15.34
C PHE A 445 -35.31 -7.91 15.59
N TYR A 446 -35.00 -7.02 14.62
CA TYR A 446 -33.82 -6.16 14.68
C TYR A 446 -34.16 -4.69 14.97
N GLY A 447 -35.46 -4.35 14.98
CA GLY A 447 -35.92 -2.98 15.15
C GLY A 447 -35.80 -2.11 13.89
N GLY A 448 -36.41 -0.92 13.91
CA GLY A 448 -36.49 -0.06 12.74
C GLY A 448 -37.51 -0.53 11.70
N ASN A 449 -37.23 -0.34 10.42
CA ASN A 449 -38.10 -0.74 9.31
C ASN A 449 -37.63 -2.06 8.72
N GLN A 450 -38.55 -2.99 8.49
CA GLN A 450 -38.28 -4.27 7.86
C GLN A 450 -37.86 -4.07 6.42
N TYR A 451 -36.79 -4.75 5.98
CA TYR A 451 -36.39 -4.76 4.58
C TYR A 451 -37.31 -5.65 3.75
N ASP A 452 -37.59 -5.22 2.49
CA ASP A 452 -38.37 -6.01 1.53
C ASP A 452 -37.48 -6.99 0.77
N TYR A 453 -37.58 -8.26 1.09
CA TYR A 453 -36.86 -9.34 0.39
C TYR A 453 -37.64 -9.89 -0.82
N GLY A 454 -38.86 -9.44 -1.08
CA GLY A 454 -39.65 -9.82 -2.24
C GLY A 454 -40.14 -11.26 -2.24
N SER A 455 -40.19 -11.92 -1.11
CA SER A 455 -40.68 -13.30 -0.96
C SER A 455 -41.58 -13.40 0.25
N THR A 456 -42.83 -13.22 0.04
CA THR A 456 -43.83 -13.48 1.07
C THR A 456 -45.08 -14.11 0.43
N SER A 457 -45.04 -15.42 0.26
CA SER A 457 -46.20 -16.27 0.02
C SER A 457 -47.18 -15.75 -1.06
N GLY A 458 -46.67 -15.33 -2.24
CA GLY A 458 -47.46 -14.98 -3.40
C GLY A 458 -48.00 -13.56 -3.48
N PHE A 459 -47.95 -12.78 -2.40
CA PHE A 459 -48.49 -11.43 -2.39
C PHE A 459 -47.47 -10.37 -2.87
N ARG A 460 -46.16 -10.58 -2.58
CA ARG A 460 -45.06 -9.68 -2.93
C ARG A 460 -43.90 -10.40 -3.62
N ASP A 461 -44.22 -11.36 -4.50
CA ASP A 461 -43.19 -12.02 -5.26
C ASP A 461 -42.66 -11.07 -6.35
N ARG A 462 -41.35 -10.83 -6.34
CA ARG A 462 -40.68 -10.12 -7.43
C ARG A 462 -40.40 -11.09 -8.58
N PRO A 463 -40.54 -10.65 -9.87
CA PRO A 463 -40.25 -11.51 -11.02
C PRO A 463 -38.78 -11.93 -11.11
N ASN A 464 -37.88 -11.17 -10.44
CA ASN A 464 -36.47 -11.45 -10.30
C ASN A 464 -35.97 -11.07 -8.92
N ALA A 465 -34.87 -11.66 -8.49
CA ALA A 465 -34.25 -11.40 -7.19
C ALA A 465 -35.20 -11.59 -5.99
N ASN A 466 -36.08 -12.58 -6.09
CA ASN A 466 -37.01 -12.98 -5.04
C ASN A 466 -36.23 -13.58 -3.86
N GLY A 467 -36.58 -13.22 -2.64
CA GLY A 467 -35.87 -13.64 -1.43
C GLY A 467 -34.59 -12.85 -1.11
N LEU A 468 -34.26 -11.81 -1.89
CA LEU A 468 -32.99 -11.09 -1.80
C LEU A 468 -33.19 -9.61 -1.49
N ASN A 469 -32.39 -9.07 -0.57
CA ASN A 469 -32.24 -7.64 -0.35
C ASN A 469 -30.81 -7.36 0.10
N PRO A 470 -29.89 -7.00 -0.79
CA PRO A 470 -28.48 -6.87 -0.43
C PRO A 470 -28.19 -5.76 0.58
N ILE A 471 -29.06 -4.76 0.74
CA ILE A 471 -28.93 -3.74 1.79
C ILE A 471 -29.28 -4.35 3.14
N GLY A 472 -30.39 -5.11 3.23
CA GLY A 472 -30.76 -5.84 4.41
C GLY A 472 -29.74 -6.90 4.81
N SER A 473 -29.25 -7.69 3.82
CA SER A 473 -28.18 -8.66 4.05
C SER A 473 -26.89 -7.97 4.51
N ALA A 474 -26.44 -6.90 3.85
CA ALA A 474 -25.26 -6.15 4.30
C ALA A 474 -25.40 -5.57 5.71
N LYS A 475 -26.63 -5.33 6.18
CA LYS A 475 -26.92 -4.81 7.51
C LYS A 475 -26.93 -5.91 8.59
N TYR A 476 -27.47 -7.08 8.26
CA TYR A 476 -27.74 -8.15 9.22
C TYR A 476 -26.77 -9.31 9.16
N ASP A 477 -26.13 -9.52 8.00
CA ASP A 477 -25.09 -10.51 7.82
C ASP A 477 -23.72 -9.92 8.16
N PHE A 478 -22.75 -10.79 8.37
CA PHE A 478 -21.37 -10.38 8.65
C PHE A 478 -20.38 -11.22 7.83
N ASN A 479 -19.53 -10.56 7.08
CA ASN A 479 -18.38 -11.16 6.41
C ASN A 479 -17.14 -10.37 6.82
N GLY A 480 -16.34 -10.96 7.70
CA GLY A 480 -15.19 -10.27 8.28
C GLY A 480 -13.97 -11.15 8.41
N THR A 481 -12.82 -10.50 8.39
CA THR A 481 -11.50 -11.12 8.56
C THR A 481 -10.72 -10.39 9.63
N ASP A 482 -10.29 -11.11 10.65
CA ASP A 482 -9.31 -10.67 11.63
C ASP A 482 -7.95 -11.26 11.26
N ARG A 483 -6.90 -10.43 11.29
CA ARG A 483 -5.54 -10.88 10.93
C ARG A 483 -4.50 -10.32 11.89
N HIS A 484 -3.62 -11.20 12.36
CA HIS A 484 -2.45 -10.88 13.16
C HIS A 484 -1.20 -11.26 12.38
N GLU A 485 -0.26 -10.35 12.22
CA GLU A 485 1.01 -10.60 11.56
C GLU A 485 2.17 -10.09 12.41
N PHE A 486 3.13 -10.97 12.64
CA PHE A 486 4.41 -10.65 13.27
C PHE A 486 5.54 -10.91 12.28
N ASN A 487 6.48 -9.97 12.15
CA ASN A 487 7.68 -10.10 11.34
C ASN A 487 8.89 -9.66 12.17
N GLY A 488 9.86 -10.55 12.29
CA GLY A 488 11.15 -10.28 12.93
C GLY A 488 12.29 -10.58 11.98
N ASN A 489 13.27 -9.68 11.87
CA ASN A 489 14.49 -9.89 11.12
C ASN A 489 15.69 -9.48 12.00
N PHE A 490 16.56 -10.43 12.30
CA PHE A 490 17.72 -10.27 13.17
C PHE A 490 18.98 -10.56 12.36
N ARG A 491 19.93 -9.62 12.32
CA ARG A 491 21.15 -9.73 11.53
C ARG A 491 22.37 -9.38 12.34
N ALA A 492 23.40 -10.21 12.23
CA ALA A 492 24.72 -9.97 12.76
C ALA A 492 25.71 -9.82 11.60
N ASN A 493 26.38 -8.67 11.53
CA ASN A 493 27.49 -8.43 10.60
C ASN A 493 28.80 -8.48 11.39
N ILE A 494 29.72 -9.34 10.95
CA ILE A 494 30.95 -9.69 11.64
C ILE A 494 32.12 -9.39 10.70
N ASP A 495 32.95 -8.42 11.05
CA ASP A 495 34.20 -8.14 10.34
C ASP A 495 35.26 -9.17 10.81
N LEU A 496 35.50 -10.22 10.00
CA LEU A 496 36.38 -11.34 10.35
C LEU A 496 37.85 -10.96 10.27
N ILE A 497 38.23 -10.42 9.12
CA ILE A 497 39.57 -9.90 8.83
C ILE A 497 39.42 -8.72 7.87
N LYS A 498 40.50 -8.03 7.54
CA LYS A 498 40.48 -6.95 6.55
C LYS A 498 39.83 -7.44 5.23
N ASN A 499 38.87 -6.69 4.73
CA ASN A 499 38.12 -6.94 3.49
C ASN A 499 37.23 -8.20 3.48
N VAL A 500 37.09 -8.92 4.62
CA VAL A 500 36.21 -10.12 4.71
C VAL A 500 35.21 -9.92 5.83
N THR A 501 33.91 -9.96 5.46
CA THR A 501 32.80 -9.88 6.39
C THR A 501 31.93 -11.12 6.32
N ALA A 502 31.43 -11.57 7.47
CA ALA A 502 30.38 -12.57 7.55
C ALA A 502 29.06 -11.91 7.99
N GLU A 503 27.97 -12.31 7.37
CA GLU A 503 26.63 -11.93 7.78
C GLU A 503 25.83 -13.19 8.12
N ILE A 504 25.18 -13.17 9.27
CA ILE A 504 24.20 -14.19 9.68
C ILE A 504 22.89 -13.48 9.93
N SER A 505 21.83 -13.89 9.25
CA SER A 505 20.50 -13.34 9.48
C SER A 505 19.47 -14.44 9.75
N TYR A 506 18.52 -14.13 10.62
CA TYR A 506 17.37 -14.95 10.94
C TYR A 506 16.11 -14.11 10.77
N GLY A 507 15.24 -14.53 9.86
CA GLY A 507 13.94 -13.96 9.60
C GLY A 507 12.85 -14.89 10.09
N VAL A 508 11.87 -14.37 10.83
CA VAL A 508 10.67 -15.10 11.27
C VAL A 508 9.44 -14.31 10.94
N GLN A 509 8.44 -14.96 10.36
CA GLN A 509 7.17 -14.36 9.99
C GLN A 509 6.05 -15.29 10.47
N TYR A 510 5.12 -14.73 11.23
CA TYR A 510 3.94 -15.43 11.69
C TYR A 510 2.69 -14.69 11.27
N LEU A 511 1.77 -15.39 10.64
CA LEU A 511 0.46 -14.93 10.23
C LEU A 511 -0.59 -15.82 10.88
N ASN A 512 -1.57 -15.22 11.52
CA ASN A 512 -2.84 -15.88 11.88
C ASN A 512 -3.99 -15.06 11.30
N GLN A 513 -4.93 -15.73 10.65
CA GLN A 513 -6.11 -15.12 10.05
C GLN A 513 -7.34 -15.93 10.38
N VAL A 514 -8.38 -15.26 10.87
CA VAL A 514 -9.70 -15.84 11.13
C VAL A 514 -10.73 -15.13 10.26
N ASN A 515 -11.39 -15.89 9.39
CA ASN A 515 -12.52 -15.40 8.60
C ASN A 515 -13.81 -15.89 9.25
N ARG A 516 -14.79 -14.98 9.37
CA ARG A 516 -16.14 -15.30 9.80
C ARG A 516 -17.12 -14.85 8.74
N ASP A 517 -17.96 -15.76 8.30
CA ASP A 517 -19.05 -15.53 7.36
C ASP A 517 -20.36 -15.97 8.02
N TYR A 518 -21.18 -14.99 8.37
CA TYR A 518 -22.43 -15.17 9.08
C TYR A 518 -23.60 -14.68 8.26
N THR A 519 -24.63 -15.51 8.14
CA THR A 519 -25.92 -15.19 7.52
C THR A 519 -27.00 -15.16 8.58
N ASN A 520 -27.78 -14.08 8.62
CA ASN A 520 -28.77 -13.83 9.64
C ASN A 520 -29.91 -14.87 9.67
N LYS A 521 -30.55 -15.02 10.85
CA LYS A 521 -31.57 -16.04 11.12
C LYS A 521 -32.92 -15.76 10.46
N PHE A 522 -33.31 -14.49 10.31
CA PHE A 522 -34.71 -14.13 10.11
C PHE A 522 -35.06 -13.75 8.67
N TYR A 523 -34.08 -13.29 7.88
CA TYR A 523 -34.33 -12.73 6.58
C TYR A 523 -33.39 -13.25 5.48
N GLY A 524 -33.85 -13.14 4.23
CA GLY A 524 -33.05 -13.48 3.07
C GLY A 524 -32.68 -14.95 2.98
N THR A 525 -31.49 -15.22 2.48
CA THR A 525 -30.98 -16.59 2.26
C THR A 525 -30.80 -17.38 3.56
N GLY A 526 -30.57 -16.69 4.68
CA GLY A 526 -30.38 -17.33 5.99
C GLY A 526 -31.66 -17.90 6.63
N GLN A 527 -32.82 -17.51 6.13
CA GLN A 527 -34.12 -18.00 6.62
C GLN A 527 -34.24 -19.53 6.52
N THR A 528 -33.74 -20.10 5.42
CA THR A 528 -33.79 -21.55 5.16
C THR A 528 -32.91 -22.33 6.13
N THR A 529 -31.80 -21.78 6.55
CA THR A 529 -30.87 -22.38 7.50
C THR A 529 -31.13 -21.94 8.94
N GLN A 530 -32.11 -21.05 9.16
CA GLN A 530 -32.36 -20.39 10.43
C GLN A 530 -31.09 -19.77 11.06
N GLY A 531 -30.32 -19.08 10.20
CA GLY A 531 -29.02 -18.52 10.52
C GLY A 531 -27.90 -19.52 10.38
N SER A 532 -26.80 -19.10 9.78
CA SER A 532 -25.60 -19.93 9.61
C SER A 532 -24.33 -19.15 9.88
N ILE A 533 -23.29 -19.85 10.28
CA ILE A 533 -21.94 -19.29 10.44
C ILE A 533 -20.90 -20.26 9.87
N TYR A 534 -19.94 -19.72 9.13
CA TYR A 534 -18.70 -20.39 8.73
C TYR A 534 -17.52 -19.68 9.35
N VAL A 535 -16.67 -20.44 10.02
CA VAL A 535 -15.40 -19.94 10.57
C VAL A 535 -14.27 -20.68 9.89
N THR A 536 -13.32 -19.94 9.36
CA THR A 536 -12.09 -20.48 8.78
C THR A 536 -10.91 -19.86 9.49
N ASP A 537 -10.06 -20.68 10.07
CA ASP A 537 -8.79 -20.29 10.66
C ASP A 537 -7.64 -20.71 9.75
N PHE A 538 -6.65 -19.83 9.61
CA PHE A 538 -5.42 -20.08 8.86
C PHE A 538 -4.24 -19.48 9.60
N SER A 539 -3.19 -20.26 9.76
CA SER A 539 -1.92 -19.78 10.31
C SER A 539 -0.75 -20.21 9.44
N ARG A 540 0.27 -19.36 9.38
CA ARG A 540 1.56 -19.61 8.70
C ARG A 540 2.69 -19.18 9.58
N LEU A 541 3.66 -20.07 9.77
CA LEU A 541 4.96 -19.75 10.30
C LEU A 541 6.00 -19.92 9.18
N SER A 542 6.76 -18.87 8.89
CA SER A 542 7.84 -18.91 7.92
C SER A 542 9.14 -18.45 8.57
N GLU A 543 10.16 -19.26 8.45
CA GLU A 543 11.50 -19.02 8.99
C GLU A 543 12.52 -19.00 7.85
N ASN A 544 13.48 -18.09 7.92
CA ASN A 544 14.54 -17.94 6.94
C ASN A 544 15.86 -17.71 7.66
N ILE A 545 16.85 -18.54 7.38
CA ILE A 545 18.22 -18.38 7.88
C ILE A 545 19.13 -18.15 6.69
N GLN A 546 20.00 -17.14 6.79
CA GLN A 546 20.99 -16.84 5.76
C GLN A 546 22.37 -16.70 6.39
N GLN A 547 23.39 -17.25 5.73
CA GLN A 547 24.80 -17.06 6.05
C GLN A 547 25.49 -16.57 4.79
N ILE A 548 26.15 -15.42 4.87
CA ILE A 548 26.81 -14.79 3.74
C ILE A 548 28.25 -14.50 4.14
N LEU A 549 29.19 -14.93 3.32
CA LEU A 549 30.59 -14.55 3.39
C LEU A 549 30.88 -13.61 2.24
N ARG A 550 31.41 -12.42 2.52
CA ARG A 550 31.72 -11.39 1.52
C ARG A 550 33.18 -10.99 1.59
N TYR A 551 33.80 -10.89 0.42
CA TYR A 551 35.09 -10.26 0.21
C TYR A 551 34.94 -9.02 -0.65
N SER A 552 35.42 -7.86 -0.17
CA SER A 552 35.38 -6.59 -0.90
C SER A 552 36.74 -5.92 -0.83
N ASN A 553 37.32 -5.63 -1.98
CA ASN A 553 38.63 -5.00 -2.05
C ASN A 553 38.77 -4.09 -3.30
N SER A 554 39.58 -3.04 -3.16
CA SER A 554 39.98 -2.18 -4.26
C SER A 554 41.48 -2.01 -4.29
N TRP A 555 42.08 -2.11 -5.49
CA TRP A 555 43.52 -1.94 -5.72
C TRP A 555 43.78 -1.24 -7.05
N GLY A 556 44.42 -0.08 -7.00
CA GLY A 556 44.58 0.76 -8.19
C GLY A 556 43.23 1.13 -8.80
N ALA A 557 43.06 0.87 -10.09
CA ALA A 557 41.82 1.10 -10.82
C ALA A 557 40.80 -0.08 -10.70
N HIS A 558 41.14 -1.14 -9.99
CA HIS A 558 40.30 -2.34 -9.89
C HIS A 558 39.50 -2.35 -8.58
N SER A 559 38.26 -2.76 -8.65
CA SER A 559 37.41 -3.03 -7.49
C SER A 559 36.69 -4.38 -7.68
N LEU A 560 36.67 -5.19 -6.66
CA LEU A 560 36.05 -6.52 -6.67
C LEU A 560 35.23 -6.73 -5.39
N ASP A 561 33.97 -7.10 -5.55
CA ASP A 561 33.08 -7.60 -4.51
C ASP A 561 32.64 -9.02 -4.87
N VAL A 562 32.84 -9.98 -3.97
CA VAL A 562 32.44 -11.37 -4.13
C VAL A 562 31.70 -11.81 -2.90
N LEU A 563 30.55 -12.47 -3.08
CA LEU A 563 29.86 -13.14 -2.00
C LEU A 563 29.62 -14.62 -2.31
N ALA A 564 29.66 -15.44 -1.26
CA ALA A 564 29.17 -16.81 -1.23
C ALA A 564 28.18 -16.94 -0.08
N ALA A 565 27.06 -17.60 -0.32
CA ALA A 565 25.97 -17.63 0.63
C ALA A 565 25.22 -18.95 0.64
N HIS A 566 24.67 -19.25 1.80
CA HIS A 566 23.71 -20.31 2.05
C HIS A 566 22.44 -19.70 2.60
N GLU A 567 21.27 -20.18 2.15
CA GLU A 567 19.95 -19.79 2.63
C GLU A 567 19.08 -21.01 2.83
N SER A 568 18.45 -21.12 3.99
CA SER A 568 17.44 -22.13 4.30
C SER A 568 16.15 -21.45 4.68
N GLN A 569 15.04 -21.83 4.03
CA GLN A 569 13.70 -21.35 4.32
C GLN A 569 12.77 -22.51 4.62
N ALA A 570 12.03 -22.41 5.72
CA ALA A 570 10.94 -23.30 6.07
C ALA A 570 9.63 -22.51 6.16
N SER A 571 8.53 -23.07 5.67
CA SER A 571 7.19 -22.50 5.84
C SER A 571 6.24 -23.62 6.23
N THR A 572 5.51 -23.42 7.31
CA THR A 572 4.48 -24.35 7.81
C THR A 572 3.14 -23.62 7.82
N ASP A 573 2.15 -24.23 7.18
CA ASP A 573 0.78 -23.76 7.13
C ASP A 573 -0.10 -24.71 7.93
N ALA A 574 -1.05 -24.16 8.69
CA ALA A 574 -2.09 -24.91 9.35
C ALA A 574 -3.42 -24.16 9.27
N GLY A 575 -4.50 -24.87 9.22
CA GLY A 575 -5.80 -24.23 9.17
C GLY A 575 -6.93 -25.22 9.34
N GLY A 576 -8.12 -24.68 9.56
CA GLY A 576 -9.34 -25.44 9.72
C GLY A 576 -10.57 -24.63 9.36
N SER A 577 -11.68 -25.31 9.17
CA SER A 577 -12.97 -24.65 8.96
C SER A 577 -14.08 -25.44 9.62
N ALA A 578 -15.09 -24.73 10.12
CA ALA A 578 -16.32 -25.29 10.63
C ALA A 578 -17.50 -24.42 10.21
N GLY A 579 -18.60 -25.04 9.79
CA GLY A 579 -19.85 -24.38 9.46
C GLY A 579 -20.98 -24.95 10.32
N LYS A 580 -21.84 -24.08 10.84
CA LYS A 580 -23.02 -24.47 11.61
C LYS A 580 -24.23 -23.64 11.22
N ALA A 581 -25.42 -24.21 11.43
CA ALA A 581 -26.72 -23.58 11.22
C ALA A 581 -27.63 -23.74 12.43
N LEU A 582 -28.86 -23.30 12.33
CA LEU A 582 -29.87 -23.29 13.41
C LEU A 582 -29.40 -22.47 14.61
N GLN A 583 -29.24 -21.18 14.38
CA GLN A 583 -28.82 -20.22 15.42
C GLN A 583 -29.84 -20.15 16.56
N VAL A 584 -29.37 -20.25 17.81
CA VAL A 584 -30.21 -20.13 18.99
C VAL A 584 -30.57 -18.66 19.27
N SER A 585 -29.56 -17.82 19.50
CA SER A 585 -29.71 -16.38 19.73
C SER A 585 -29.18 -15.58 18.55
N ALA A 586 -29.98 -14.69 17.99
CA ALA A 586 -29.62 -13.88 16.80
C ALA A 586 -28.47 -12.89 17.02
N PHE A 587 -28.00 -12.68 18.24
CA PHE A 587 -27.00 -11.66 18.57
C PHE A 587 -25.64 -12.26 18.98
N LEU A 588 -25.50 -13.60 18.96
CA LEU A 588 -24.23 -14.27 19.28
C LEU A 588 -23.71 -14.99 18.05
N LEU A 589 -22.44 -14.69 17.69
CA LEU A 589 -21.77 -15.23 16.51
C LEU A 589 -20.73 -16.33 16.84
N ASP A 590 -20.82 -16.92 18.02
CA ASP A 590 -19.99 -18.05 18.42
C ASP A 590 -20.55 -19.38 17.89
N LEU A 591 -19.68 -20.28 17.43
CA LEU A 591 -20.09 -21.57 16.88
C LEU A 591 -21.01 -22.38 17.83
N ASP A 592 -20.86 -22.22 19.15
CA ASP A 592 -21.68 -22.91 20.14
C ASP A 592 -23.13 -22.41 20.19
N ASN A 593 -23.39 -21.24 19.62
CA ASN A 593 -24.75 -20.70 19.50
C ASN A 593 -25.53 -21.31 18.32
N PHE A 594 -24.97 -22.27 17.61
CA PHE A 594 -25.56 -22.94 16.45
C PHE A 594 -25.64 -24.45 16.70
N GLN A 595 -26.79 -25.04 16.43
CA GLN A 595 -27.10 -26.43 16.83
C GLN A 595 -26.70 -27.47 15.78
N GLU A 596 -26.82 -27.15 14.48
CA GLU A 596 -26.63 -28.12 13.40
C GLU A 596 -25.33 -27.86 12.65
N SER A 597 -24.57 -28.91 12.36
CA SER A 597 -23.35 -28.84 11.56
C SER A 597 -23.68 -28.76 10.05
N LEU A 598 -23.12 -27.82 9.33
CA LEU A 598 -23.22 -27.68 7.87
C LEU A 598 -22.15 -28.49 7.13
N GLY A 599 -21.92 -29.71 7.55
CA GLY A 599 -20.91 -30.60 7.04
C GLY A 599 -19.85 -30.95 8.07
N GLN A 600 -18.84 -31.69 7.66
CA GLN A 600 -17.73 -32.04 8.55
C GLN A 600 -16.80 -30.87 8.74
N ALA A 601 -16.37 -30.60 9.98
CA ALA A 601 -15.26 -29.72 10.23
C ALA A 601 -14.00 -30.26 9.52
N SER A 602 -13.23 -29.39 8.93
CA SER A 602 -12.00 -29.75 8.23
C SER A 602 -10.79 -29.12 8.91
N GLY A 603 -9.66 -29.79 8.78
CA GLY A 603 -8.38 -29.27 9.23
C GLY A 603 -7.25 -29.83 8.38
N TYR A 604 -6.20 -29.05 8.22
CA TYR A 604 -5.03 -29.45 7.49
C TYR A 604 -3.77 -28.83 8.09
N SER A 605 -2.65 -29.49 7.86
CA SER A 605 -1.33 -28.92 8.04
C SER A 605 -0.47 -29.28 6.85
N GLY A 606 0.43 -28.41 6.49
CA GLY A 606 1.33 -28.61 5.36
C GLY A 606 2.51 -27.65 5.44
N GLY A 607 3.36 -27.71 4.45
CA GLY A 607 4.50 -26.81 4.40
C GLY A 607 5.48 -27.15 3.32
N TYR A 608 6.57 -26.38 3.27
CA TYR A 608 7.69 -26.62 2.35
C TYR A 608 8.97 -26.07 2.92
N THR A 609 10.07 -26.60 2.42
CA THR A 609 11.41 -26.11 2.68
C THR A 609 12.12 -25.77 1.36
N ILE A 610 12.98 -24.77 1.40
CA ILE A 610 13.89 -24.42 0.30
C ILE A 610 15.27 -24.28 0.88
N GLU A 611 16.24 -24.94 0.25
CA GLU A 611 17.65 -24.88 0.55
C GLU A 611 18.39 -24.30 -0.65
N SER A 612 19.28 -23.33 -0.43
CA SER A 612 19.89 -22.59 -1.53
C SER A 612 21.35 -22.28 -1.25
N TYR A 613 22.18 -22.49 -2.27
CA TYR A 613 23.59 -22.09 -2.29
C TYR A 613 23.77 -21.10 -3.44
N PHE A 614 24.38 -19.96 -3.18
CA PHE A 614 24.56 -18.96 -4.23
C PHE A 614 25.84 -18.15 -4.06
N SER A 615 26.29 -17.63 -5.18
CA SER A 615 27.44 -16.73 -5.24
C SER A 615 27.18 -15.60 -6.21
N LYS A 616 27.81 -14.46 -5.98
CA LYS A 616 27.79 -13.30 -6.85
C LYS A 616 29.17 -12.66 -6.86
N PHE A 617 29.57 -12.11 -8.00
CA PHE A 617 30.71 -11.24 -8.08
C PHE A 617 30.33 -9.96 -8.83
N ASP A 618 30.89 -8.84 -8.39
CA ASP A 618 30.84 -7.54 -9.06
C ASP A 618 32.28 -7.06 -9.22
N TYR A 619 32.71 -6.86 -10.46
CA TYR A 619 34.00 -6.32 -10.80
C TYR A 619 33.87 -4.99 -11.51
N ASN A 620 34.74 -4.06 -11.15
CA ASN A 620 34.80 -2.72 -11.75
C ASN A 620 36.25 -2.36 -12.09
N TYR A 621 36.46 -1.84 -13.27
CA TYR A 621 37.71 -1.25 -13.70
C TYR A 621 37.53 0.24 -13.99
N ASP A 622 38.29 1.08 -13.28
CA ASP A 622 38.38 2.55 -13.43
C ASP A 622 37.05 3.29 -13.36
N GLY A 623 36.02 2.72 -12.70
CA GLY A 623 34.69 3.34 -12.69
C GLY A 623 33.97 3.37 -14.05
N LYS A 624 34.54 2.72 -15.07
CA LYS A 624 34.09 2.72 -16.47
C LYS A 624 33.51 1.40 -16.92
N TYR A 625 34.20 0.29 -16.63
CA TYR A 625 33.82 -1.05 -17.08
C TYR A 625 33.39 -1.88 -15.91
N TYR A 626 32.17 -2.40 -15.99
CA TYR A 626 31.59 -3.22 -14.94
C TYR A 626 31.21 -4.60 -15.47
N LEU A 627 31.52 -5.63 -14.72
CA LEU A 627 31.14 -6.99 -15.00
C LEU A 627 30.52 -7.58 -13.72
N THR A 628 29.33 -8.16 -13.84
CA THR A 628 28.63 -8.83 -12.73
C THR A 628 28.25 -10.25 -13.16
N GLY A 629 28.28 -11.18 -12.22
CA GLY A 629 27.78 -12.53 -12.45
C GLY A 629 27.20 -13.10 -11.19
N SER A 630 26.19 -13.96 -11.33
CA SER A 630 25.60 -14.71 -10.23
C SER A 630 25.32 -16.14 -10.62
N LEU A 631 25.45 -17.05 -9.65
CA LEU A 631 25.08 -18.44 -9.76
C LEU A 631 24.31 -18.83 -8.50
N ARG A 632 23.16 -19.51 -8.66
CA ARG A 632 22.35 -20.01 -7.57
C ARG A 632 21.87 -21.42 -7.85
N HIS A 633 21.88 -22.26 -6.82
CA HIS A 633 21.40 -23.63 -6.84
C HIS A 633 20.37 -23.82 -5.73
N ASP A 634 19.09 -24.02 -6.11
CA ASP A 634 17.95 -24.14 -5.19
C ASP A 634 17.43 -25.57 -5.15
N GLY A 635 17.26 -26.12 -3.95
CA GLY A 635 16.50 -27.34 -3.68
C GLY A 635 15.16 -27.02 -3.03
N SER A 636 14.07 -27.62 -3.51
CA SER A 636 12.74 -27.40 -2.94
C SER A 636 12.03 -28.73 -2.64
N SER A 637 11.46 -28.83 -1.44
CA SER A 637 10.67 -30.00 -1.03
C SER A 637 9.36 -30.17 -1.80
N ARG A 638 8.94 -29.14 -2.56
CA ARG A 638 7.72 -29.18 -3.40
C ARG A 638 7.86 -30.12 -4.61
N PHE A 639 9.08 -30.44 -5.01
CA PHE A 639 9.35 -31.35 -6.10
C PHE A 639 9.68 -32.75 -5.59
N ALA A 640 8.98 -33.76 -6.12
CA ALA A 640 9.15 -35.15 -5.66
C ALA A 640 10.47 -35.76 -6.12
N ASN A 641 10.83 -35.56 -7.39
CA ASN A 641 11.97 -36.24 -8.05
C ASN A 641 13.15 -35.28 -8.24
N GLU A 642 13.03 -34.28 -9.07
CA GLU A 642 14.11 -33.32 -9.36
C GLU A 642 13.96 -32.08 -8.47
N LYS A 643 14.50 -32.16 -7.26
CA LYS A 643 14.33 -31.10 -6.25
C LYS A 643 15.20 -29.87 -6.51
N TRP A 644 16.31 -30.05 -7.27
CA TRP A 644 17.31 -29.03 -7.45
C TRP A 644 17.27 -28.35 -8.82
N GLY A 645 17.43 -27.05 -8.84
CA GLY A 645 17.52 -26.24 -10.05
C GLY A 645 18.64 -25.21 -9.96
N THR A 646 19.32 -24.96 -11.09
CA THR A 646 20.44 -24.01 -11.17
C THR A 646 20.03 -22.80 -11.98
N PHE A 647 20.32 -21.62 -11.46
CA PHE A 647 20.04 -20.32 -12.06
C PHE A 647 21.32 -19.51 -12.15
N GLY A 648 21.55 -18.83 -13.25
CA GLY A 648 22.72 -17.99 -13.42
C GLY A 648 22.43 -16.74 -14.22
N SER A 649 23.24 -15.72 -14.03
CA SER A 649 23.19 -14.51 -14.83
C SER A 649 24.57 -13.90 -14.98
N VAL A 650 24.79 -13.22 -16.11
CA VAL A 650 25.96 -12.40 -16.39
C VAL A 650 25.51 -11.07 -16.94
N GLY A 651 26.13 -9.99 -16.52
CA GLY A 651 25.87 -8.65 -17.02
C GLY A 651 27.15 -7.85 -17.15
N ALA A 652 27.22 -7.04 -18.19
CA ALA A 652 28.33 -6.12 -18.41
C ALA A 652 27.80 -4.72 -18.66
N SER A 653 28.54 -3.70 -18.23
CA SER A 653 28.22 -2.32 -18.59
C SER A 653 29.46 -1.45 -18.77
N TRP A 654 29.34 -0.49 -19.65
CA TRP A 654 30.36 0.48 -19.97
C TRP A 654 29.79 1.89 -19.78
N VAL A 655 30.38 2.65 -18.88
CA VAL A 655 30.02 4.07 -18.64
C VAL A 655 30.85 4.91 -19.63
N MET A 656 30.29 5.12 -20.80
CA MET A 656 30.96 5.83 -21.91
C MET A 656 31.21 7.29 -21.59
N SER A 657 30.36 7.92 -20.75
CA SER A 657 30.55 9.30 -20.31
C SER A 657 31.86 9.54 -19.54
N GLU A 658 32.45 8.48 -18.95
CA GLU A 658 33.75 8.57 -18.28
C GLU A 658 34.96 8.49 -19.24
N GLU A 659 34.72 8.28 -20.52
CA GLU A 659 35.79 8.25 -21.52
C GLU A 659 36.15 9.65 -22.01
N SER A 660 37.42 9.90 -22.19
CA SER A 660 37.94 11.24 -22.61
C SER A 660 37.33 11.76 -23.92
N PHE A 661 36.89 10.86 -24.80
CA PHE A 661 36.28 11.24 -26.07
C PHE A 661 34.81 11.67 -25.93
N ILE A 662 34.13 11.32 -24.82
CA ILE A 662 32.76 11.78 -24.51
C ILE A 662 32.76 12.94 -23.53
N GLN A 663 33.69 13.01 -22.57
CA GLN A 663 33.77 14.07 -21.55
C GLN A 663 33.82 15.50 -22.11
N ASN A 664 34.24 15.68 -23.37
CA ASN A 664 34.28 16.97 -24.02
C ASN A 664 32.98 17.31 -24.78
N ILE A 665 31.95 16.54 -24.64
CA ILE A 665 30.65 16.73 -25.32
C ILE A 665 29.65 17.27 -24.31
N ASP A 666 29.49 18.59 -24.24
CA ASP A 666 28.74 19.31 -23.20
C ASP A 666 27.28 18.90 -23.03
N PHE A 667 26.64 18.31 -24.05
CA PHE A 667 25.22 17.89 -23.94
C PHE A 667 25.04 16.43 -23.44
N ILE A 668 26.14 15.69 -23.19
CA ILE A 668 26.12 14.32 -22.69
C ILE A 668 26.58 14.30 -21.22
N GLU A 669 25.64 14.37 -20.28
CA GLU A 669 25.93 14.28 -18.85
C GLU A 669 26.26 12.85 -18.45
N PHE A 670 25.46 11.89 -18.90
CA PHE A 670 25.63 10.48 -18.56
C PHE A 670 25.24 9.55 -19.72
N LEU A 671 26.18 8.75 -20.16
CA LEU A 671 25.98 7.74 -21.20
C LEU A 671 26.53 6.39 -20.75
N LYS A 672 25.65 5.41 -20.62
CA LYS A 672 25.98 4.04 -20.21
C LYS A 672 25.37 3.02 -21.16
N VAL A 673 26.17 2.13 -21.67
CA VAL A 673 25.74 0.94 -22.42
C VAL A 673 25.82 -0.27 -21.51
N LYS A 674 24.81 -1.12 -21.54
CA LYS A 674 24.75 -2.34 -20.74
C LYS A 674 24.12 -3.48 -21.51
N ALA A 675 24.55 -4.71 -21.16
CA ALA A 675 24.04 -5.98 -21.69
C ALA A 675 23.95 -7.00 -20.56
N SER A 676 22.87 -7.79 -20.54
CA SER A 676 22.66 -8.84 -19.56
C SER A 676 21.87 -10.00 -20.16
#